data_eda4f5abe58ce828cc7743d62628910e
#
_entry.id   eda4f5abe58ce828cc7743d62628910e
#
_cell.length_a   1.000
_cell.length_b   1.000
_cell.length_c   1.000
_cell.angle_alpha   90.00
_cell.angle_beta   90.00
_cell.angle_gamma   90.00
#
_symmetry.space_group_name_H-M   'P 1'
#
loop_
_entity.id
_entity.type
_entity.pdbx_description
1 polymer ?
#
loop_
_entity_poly.entity_id
_entity_poly.type
_entity_poly.pdbx_seq_one_letter_code
_entity_poly.pdbx_strand_id
1 'polypeptide(L)'
;MSVNELRAGGIILAAAVVAAVAAWLFSRRAREHSDVSAPVRVQLANRTVEAAGFPQGETTNQTASVRGTRPYVVMTAASADKTLRLAAEAAGMRVIGPYPPQAFLVECDEPSLRRLAKDTRFVGATEFLPSDKLDPRLKRALDGGAAAVDVTVVALAPSDKALLDMVVAAGGGERQKGCLCGKDSFKARLPAALVGELAKRGDVRWLETFTRPKLLNDLAVEPAAMNVRPVWNVHGLSGTNQVVSTSDSGVDTGDVATMHRDLADRVCGIGVVEGCYSSDVDGHGTHTAGSIVGNGTMSDGVIRGTAWGAKLWAWFCNGTDGYIYTPDDYEDLFRPDQTNWPTFIHSASWGNDVAGTYDSQCADVDEYVWSHADFLPVVANGNAGSGARTVGSPAAAKNVLAVGATQNMRTSPSMGWADGYPATTAEYSSRGPCADGRVKPDVAAPGTGILSTRAYAGAYIYGVCTNENYAYDCGTSMATPLTAGAVALVREWLVDRCGFTNVTPSAALMKAVITGGAKGTSVPNNDQGWGRVDLEETLFPSNRAVKLDDRIPFDAGKTFTYLVETTNAAPLDVQLVWIDCPATSGSSQSRARLVNDLDLTVTAETNGASQTWLGNGGDVPDRLNTTESVRIGSAPAAVYRISVCCTNIVYDSETGGAAALYIRGAFDPKSVDEPDLVTLSVSVDPGLVLEDACPSVGVRKVEKGSTISFCAPAWAYQCSGQGTPFARHAFQGHVGTGDAPTSGTAREFSVVVSNDTSVVWRYDARASDYLLRFCAYREGVPERDYDPFEYTAWLPNGTTFRLSFPEDAAKGDAFVHAGRYVPPGSYRPSWGTYGFRLGAIAYAQTDSLEWWYLLDERNGEMGRSVDITMDEGIDLWSCYYNEAERSSGDLPYWWYMRYLWGGEMMFGYDTSTTGDPDGDGFANKAEYADMTDPVDDASFRFKIDAFTPTNMTYTGSVKGKLIIERCDRLGGDWEGVQTNAARRLSVTNSVALPSGGSNGFYRVIYRAD
;
A
#
# COMPACT_ATOMS: atom_id res chain seq x y z
N MET A 1 -2.00 -65.12 -40.03
CA MET A 1 -2.67 -63.76 -40.11
C MET A 1 -1.82 -62.86 -41.00
N SER A 2 -2.40 -62.28 -42.03
CA SER A 2 -1.70 -61.38 -42.93
C SER A 2 -1.52 -60.01 -42.33
N VAL A 3 -0.52 -59.28 -42.83
CA VAL A 3 -0.24 -57.91 -42.35
C VAL A 3 -1.44 -56.97 -42.47
N ASN A 4 -2.40 -57.28 -43.37
CA ASN A 4 -3.64 -56.56 -43.55
C ASN A 4 -4.68 -56.82 -42.44
N GLU A 5 -4.68 -58.00 -41.85
CA GLU A 5 -5.59 -58.30 -40.71
C GLU A 5 -5.13 -57.63 -39.41
N LEU A 6 -3.81 -57.46 -39.21
CA LEU A 6 -3.23 -56.70 -38.10
C LEU A 6 -3.46 -55.19 -38.22
N ARG A 7 -3.45 -54.66 -39.44
CA ARG A 7 -3.81 -53.21 -39.66
C ARG A 7 -5.30 -52.96 -39.47
N ALA A 8 -6.18 -53.85 -39.90
CA ALA A 8 -7.61 -53.74 -39.67
C ALA A 8 -7.98 -53.85 -38.19
N GLY A 9 -7.35 -54.79 -37.46
CA GLY A 9 -7.50 -54.91 -36.02
C GLY A 9 -7.01 -53.69 -35.22
N GLY A 10 -5.88 -53.11 -35.62
CA GLY A 10 -5.34 -51.89 -35.02
C GLY A 10 -6.21 -50.64 -35.21
N ILE A 11 -6.79 -50.47 -36.39
CA ILE A 11 -7.70 -49.36 -36.71
C ILE A 11 -9.02 -49.50 -35.92
N ILE A 12 -9.54 -50.72 -35.76
CA ILE A 12 -10.75 -50.96 -34.98
C ILE A 12 -10.50 -50.76 -33.49
N LEU A 13 -9.32 -51.13 -32.98
CA LEU A 13 -8.93 -50.90 -31.60
C LEU A 13 -8.72 -49.41 -31.33
N ALA A 14 -8.07 -48.67 -32.23
CA ALA A 14 -7.90 -47.24 -32.14
C ALA A 14 -9.24 -46.49 -32.20
N ALA A 15 -10.13 -46.87 -33.09
CA ALA A 15 -11.47 -46.32 -33.18
C ALA A 15 -12.29 -46.61 -31.91
N ALA A 16 -12.16 -47.78 -31.32
CA ALA A 16 -12.82 -48.15 -30.05
C ALA A 16 -12.27 -47.36 -28.86
N VAL A 17 -10.96 -47.12 -28.82
CA VAL A 17 -10.32 -46.27 -27.77
C VAL A 17 -10.73 -44.82 -27.94
N VAL A 18 -10.74 -44.28 -29.16
CA VAL A 18 -11.20 -42.91 -29.42
C VAL A 18 -12.70 -42.78 -29.10
N ALA A 19 -13.52 -43.74 -29.43
CA ALA A 19 -14.94 -43.74 -29.04
C ALA A 19 -15.15 -43.89 -27.53
N ALA A 20 -14.30 -44.67 -26.84
CA ALA A 20 -14.36 -44.82 -25.38
C ALA A 20 -13.87 -43.54 -24.68
N VAL A 21 -12.81 -42.87 -25.20
CA VAL A 21 -12.33 -41.59 -24.69
C VAL A 21 -13.34 -40.49 -24.96
N ALA A 22 -13.93 -40.46 -26.16
CA ALA A 22 -15.01 -39.51 -26.50
C ALA A 22 -16.25 -39.77 -25.63
N ALA A 23 -16.66 -41.01 -25.43
CA ALA A 23 -17.76 -41.35 -24.52
C ALA A 23 -17.43 -41.04 -23.06
N TRP A 24 -16.16 -41.20 -22.63
CA TRP A 24 -15.71 -40.82 -21.29
C TRP A 24 -15.68 -39.30 -21.13
N LEU A 25 -15.13 -38.56 -22.11
CA LEU A 25 -15.19 -37.10 -22.15
C LEU A 25 -16.61 -36.57 -22.21
N PHE A 26 -17.50 -37.20 -23.01
CA PHE A 26 -18.93 -36.87 -23.06
C PHE A 26 -19.63 -37.18 -21.74
N SER A 27 -19.32 -38.34 -21.12
CA SER A 27 -19.88 -38.71 -19.84
C SER A 27 -19.31 -37.85 -18.69
N ARG A 28 -18.04 -37.40 -18.80
CA ARG A 28 -17.44 -36.45 -17.87
C ARG A 28 -18.07 -35.06 -18.05
N ARG A 29 -18.21 -34.59 -19.29
CA ARG A 29 -18.89 -33.33 -19.61
C ARG A 29 -20.39 -33.38 -19.25
N ALA A 30 -21.03 -34.52 -19.40
CA ALA A 30 -22.42 -34.76 -18.95
C ALA A 30 -22.52 -34.89 -17.43
N ARG A 31 -21.48 -35.38 -16.73
CA ARG A 31 -21.42 -35.36 -15.26
C ARG A 31 -21.15 -33.96 -14.74
N GLU A 32 -20.30 -33.20 -15.42
CA GLU A 32 -20.09 -31.75 -15.12
C GLU A 32 -21.37 -30.92 -15.38
N HIS A 33 -22.25 -31.37 -16.30
CA HIS A 33 -23.58 -30.81 -16.52
C HIS A 33 -24.72 -31.48 -15.78
N SER A 34 -24.51 -32.65 -15.16
CA SER A 34 -25.58 -33.36 -14.40
C SER A 34 -25.51 -33.11 -12.90
N ASP A 35 -24.50 -32.45 -12.40
CA ASP A 35 -24.47 -31.92 -11.03
C ASP A 35 -25.22 -30.57 -10.86
N VAL A 36 -26.08 -30.22 -11.82
CA VAL A 36 -27.02 -29.08 -11.78
C VAL A 36 -28.11 -29.25 -10.70
N SER A 37 -28.09 -30.30 -9.91
CA SER A 37 -29.09 -30.52 -8.83
C SER A 37 -28.55 -30.21 -7.43
N ALA A 38 -27.28 -30.05 -7.23
CA ALA A 38 -26.76 -29.66 -5.92
C ALA A 38 -26.99 -28.14 -5.72
N PRO A 39 -27.60 -27.73 -4.61
CA PRO A 39 -27.78 -26.31 -4.35
C PRO A 39 -26.41 -25.62 -4.24
N VAL A 40 -26.28 -24.48 -4.90
CA VAL A 40 -25.06 -23.62 -4.78
C VAL A 40 -24.91 -23.23 -3.32
N ARG A 41 -23.75 -23.54 -2.74
CA ARG A 41 -23.43 -23.29 -1.34
C ARG A 41 -22.26 -22.29 -1.24
N VAL A 42 -22.43 -21.28 -0.41
CA VAL A 42 -21.40 -20.30 -0.09
C VAL A 42 -21.07 -20.40 1.40
N GLN A 43 -19.79 -20.60 1.70
CA GLN A 43 -19.29 -20.62 3.06
C GLN A 43 -18.95 -19.21 3.52
N LEU A 44 -19.72 -18.61 4.40
CA LEU A 44 -19.40 -17.37 5.09
C LEU A 44 -18.55 -17.65 6.35
N ALA A 45 -18.03 -16.63 6.98
CA ALA A 45 -17.12 -16.78 8.12
C ALA A 45 -17.70 -17.63 9.26
N ASN A 46 -18.97 -17.48 9.54
CA ASN A 46 -19.66 -18.15 10.66
C ASN A 46 -20.86 -19.03 10.26
N ARG A 47 -21.16 -19.16 8.99
CA ARG A 47 -22.27 -20.02 8.48
C ARG A 47 -22.09 -20.40 7.02
N THR A 48 -22.72 -21.50 6.63
CA THR A 48 -22.90 -21.87 5.21
C THR A 48 -24.29 -21.43 4.76
N VAL A 49 -24.39 -20.82 3.60
CA VAL A 49 -25.66 -20.45 2.95
C VAL A 49 -25.85 -21.20 1.65
N GLU A 50 -27.08 -21.62 1.39
CA GLU A 50 -27.48 -22.25 0.14
C GLU A 50 -28.27 -21.26 -0.70
N ALA A 51 -28.17 -21.36 -2.01
CA ALA A 51 -28.98 -20.56 -2.91
C ALA A 51 -30.46 -20.94 -2.77
N ALA A 52 -31.23 -20.04 -2.17
CA ALA A 52 -32.66 -20.15 -1.95
C ALA A 52 -33.47 -19.14 -2.79
N GLY A 53 -32.89 -18.65 -3.88
CA GLY A 53 -33.46 -17.57 -4.67
C GLY A 53 -33.17 -16.17 -4.09
N PHE A 54 -33.84 -15.17 -4.60
CA PHE A 54 -33.68 -13.77 -4.16
C PHE A 54 -34.67 -13.42 -3.06
N PRO A 55 -34.29 -12.62 -2.05
CA PRO A 55 -35.16 -12.20 -0.97
C PRO A 55 -36.43 -11.50 -1.50
N GLN A 56 -37.60 -11.86 -0.93
CA GLN A 56 -38.89 -11.23 -1.20
C GLN A 56 -39.30 -10.45 0.05
N GLY A 57 -39.14 -9.13 0.03
CA GLY A 57 -39.56 -8.25 1.14
C GLY A 57 -38.41 -7.70 2.01
N GLU A 58 -38.73 -6.77 2.91
CA GLU A 58 -37.72 -6.16 3.80
C GLU A 58 -37.21 -7.14 4.82
N THR A 59 -35.92 -7.41 4.79
CA THR A 59 -35.17 -8.11 5.85
C THR A 59 -34.67 -7.07 6.86
N THR A 60 -34.99 -7.27 8.15
CA THR A 60 -34.88 -6.25 9.19
C THR A 60 -33.65 -6.37 10.08
N ASN A 61 -32.63 -7.15 9.70
CA ASN A 61 -31.52 -7.51 10.59
C ASN A 61 -30.33 -6.56 10.59
N GLN A 62 -30.30 -5.56 9.70
CA GLN A 62 -29.26 -4.53 9.65
C GLN A 62 -29.85 -3.15 9.38
N THR A 63 -29.19 -2.11 9.91
CA THR A 63 -29.44 -0.74 9.46
C THR A 63 -28.91 -0.57 8.04
N ALA A 64 -29.66 0.09 7.17
CA ALA A 64 -29.14 0.51 5.87
C ALA A 64 -27.90 1.40 6.04
N SER A 65 -26.99 1.41 5.07
CA SER A 65 -25.91 2.40 5.02
C SER A 65 -26.51 3.81 4.89
N VAL A 66 -25.68 4.83 5.09
CA VAL A 66 -26.05 6.24 4.82
C VAL A 66 -26.54 6.46 3.38
N ARG A 67 -26.25 5.54 2.45
CA ARG A 67 -26.70 5.54 1.05
C ARG A 67 -28.05 4.84 0.83
N GLY A 68 -28.67 4.31 1.87
CA GLY A 68 -29.91 3.52 1.76
C GLY A 68 -29.73 2.11 1.20
N THR A 69 -28.49 1.67 1.02
CA THR A 69 -28.10 0.37 0.48
C THR A 69 -27.74 -0.62 1.59
N ARG A 70 -27.67 -1.91 1.27
CA ARG A 70 -27.30 -3.00 2.20
C ARG A 70 -26.34 -3.99 1.52
N PRO A 71 -25.45 -4.64 2.29
CA PRO A 71 -24.59 -5.67 1.75
C PRO A 71 -25.31 -7.02 1.60
N TYR A 72 -25.09 -7.63 0.44
CA TYR A 72 -25.61 -8.95 0.09
C TYR A 72 -24.49 -9.84 -0.48
N VAL A 73 -24.62 -11.14 -0.26
CA VAL A 73 -23.86 -12.16 -1.01
C VAL A 73 -24.75 -12.66 -2.14
N VAL A 74 -24.35 -12.37 -3.36
CA VAL A 74 -25.06 -12.77 -4.58
C VAL A 74 -24.39 -14.02 -5.15
N MET A 75 -25.15 -15.08 -5.37
CA MET A 75 -24.68 -16.39 -5.78
C MET A 75 -24.91 -16.63 -7.26
N THR A 76 -23.92 -17.23 -7.93
CA THR A 76 -23.91 -17.51 -9.36
C THR A 76 -24.01 -19.00 -9.64
N ALA A 77 -24.61 -19.38 -10.78
CA ALA A 77 -24.76 -20.78 -11.19
C ALA A 77 -23.41 -21.43 -11.58
N ALA A 78 -22.46 -20.64 -12.05
CA ALA A 78 -21.11 -21.04 -12.38
C ALA A 78 -20.10 -20.26 -11.51
N SER A 79 -18.80 -20.55 -11.63
CA SER A 79 -17.75 -19.77 -10.97
C SER A 79 -17.88 -18.30 -11.31
N ALA A 80 -17.68 -17.43 -10.31
CA ALA A 80 -17.71 -16.00 -10.49
C ALA A 80 -16.62 -15.56 -11.48
N ASP A 81 -16.99 -14.81 -12.50
CA ASP A 81 -16.10 -14.32 -13.56
C ASP A 81 -16.37 -12.86 -13.89
N LYS A 82 -15.55 -12.26 -14.77
CA LYS A 82 -15.69 -10.88 -15.24
C LYS A 82 -17.10 -10.62 -15.82
N THR A 83 -17.64 -11.54 -16.61
CA THR A 83 -18.94 -11.35 -17.27
C THR A 83 -20.07 -11.26 -16.24
N LEU A 84 -20.02 -12.09 -15.20
CA LEU A 84 -21.00 -12.07 -14.12
C LEU A 84 -20.84 -10.84 -13.23
N ARG A 85 -19.60 -10.39 -12.96
CA ARG A 85 -19.33 -9.14 -12.26
C ARG A 85 -19.97 -7.96 -12.99
N LEU A 86 -19.66 -7.78 -14.27
CA LEU A 86 -20.22 -6.69 -15.09
C LEU A 86 -21.76 -6.75 -15.18
N ALA A 87 -22.35 -7.95 -15.18
CA ALA A 87 -23.81 -8.10 -15.15
C ALA A 87 -24.43 -7.64 -13.82
N ALA A 88 -23.76 -7.90 -12.70
CA ALA A 88 -24.18 -7.41 -11.38
C ALA A 88 -24.07 -5.87 -11.32
N GLU A 89 -23.00 -5.29 -11.81
CA GLU A 89 -22.81 -3.83 -11.89
C GLU A 89 -23.86 -3.17 -12.80
N ALA A 90 -24.13 -3.74 -13.96
CA ALA A 90 -25.20 -3.27 -14.87
C ALA A 90 -26.60 -3.37 -14.26
N ALA A 91 -26.82 -4.28 -13.31
CA ALA A 91 -28.06 -4.33 -12.54
C ALA A 91 -28.15 -3.23 -11.46
N GLY A 92 -27.11 -2.41 -11.29
CA GLY A 92 -27.05 -1.30 -10.34
C GLY A 92 -26.48 -1.70 -8.97
N MET A 93 -25.67 -2.75 -8.91
CA MET A 93 -24.96 -3.15 -7.70
C MET A 93 -23.56 -2.56 -7.68
N ARG A 94 -23.06 -2.19 -6.51
CA ARG A 94 -21.65 -1.96 -6.29
C ARG A 94 -21.02 -3.27 -5.85
N VAL A 95 -20.21 -3.87 -6.70
CA VAL A 95 -19.46 -5.09 -6.35
C VAL A 95 -18.30 -4.69 -5.45
N ILE A 96 -18.30 -5.24 -4.22
CA ILE A 96 -17.26 -4.99 -3.21
C ILE A 96 -16.07 -5.92 -3.44
N GLY A 97 -16.35 -7.16 -3.84
CA GLY A 97 -15.33 -8.14 -4.16
C GLY A 97 -15.89 -9.52 -4.41
N PRO A 98 -15.06 -10.41 -4.97
CA PRO A 98 -15.45 -11.78 -5.22
C PRO A 98 -15.56 -12.57 -3.91
N TYR A 99 -16.49 -13.50 -3.89
CA TYR A 99 -16.66 -14.52 -2.85
C TYR A 99 -16.55 -15.90 -3.52
N PRO A 100 -15.31 -16.34 -3.81
CA PRO A 100 -15.07 -17.56 -4.59
C PRO A 100 -15.74 -18.81 -3.99
N PRO A 101 -16.07 -19.82 -4.81
CA PRO A 101 -15.97 -19.83 -6.28
C PRO A 101 -17.19 -19.23 -7.00
N GLN A 102 -18.34 -19.08 -6.34
CA GLN A 102 -19.62 -18.87 -7.00
C GLN A 102 -20.44 -17.73 -6.38
N ALA A 103 -19.80 -16.65 -5.92
CA ALA A 103 -20.52 -15.51 -5.37
C ALA A 103 -19.73 -14.19 -5.46
N PHE A 104 -20.46 -13.09 -5.28
CA PHE A 104 -19.91 -11.74 -5.04
C PHE A 104 -20.52 -11.16 -3.77
N LEU A 105 -19.70 -10.45 -2.99
CA LEU A 105 -20.18 -9.50 -1.99
C LEU A 105 -20.53 -8.20 -2.74
N VAL A 106 -21.76 -7.74 -2.58
CA VAL A 106 -22.26 -6.54 -3.25
C VAL A 106 -22.96 -5.62 -2.27
N GLU A 107 -22.96 -4.33 -2.54
CA GLU A 107 -23.82 -3.35 -1.91
C GLU A 107 -24.89 -2.93 -2.91
N CYS A 108 -26.17 -3.01 -2.52
CA CYS A 108 -27.24 -2.63 -3.40
C CYS A 108 -28.54 -2.32 -2.65
N ASP A 109 -29.48 -1.73 -3.38
CA ASP A 109 -30.88 -1.58 -2.98
C ASP A 109 -31.75 -2.77 -3.45
N GLU A 110 -32.95 -2.86 -2.94
CA GLU A 110 -33.89 -3.93 -3.32
C GLU A 110 -34.29 -3.88 -4.81
N PRO A 111 -34.48 -2.72 -5.45
CA PRO A 111 -34.70 -2.66 -6.90
C PRO A 111 -33.58 -3.29 -7.72
N SER A 112 -32.33 -3.15 -7.31
CA SER A 112 -31.16 -3.76 -7.98
C SER A 112 -31.20 -5.28 -7.84
N LEU A 113 -31.51 -5.82 -6.66
CA LEU A 113 -31.71 -7.25 -6.45
C LEU A 113 -32.81 -7.82 -7.37
N ARG A 114 -33.94 -7.10 -7.49
CA ARG A 114 -35.05 -7.50 -8.38
C ARG A 114 -34.66 -7.44 -9.86
N ARG A 115 -33.76 -6.54 -10.26
CA ARG A 115 -33.21 -6.52 -11.62
C ARG A 115 -32.35 -7.72 -11.88
N LEU A 116 -31.42 -8.01 -10.95
CA LEU A 116 -30.50 -9.15 -11.06
C LEU A 116 -31.22 -10.49 -11.07
N ALA A 117 -32.31 -10.63 -10.29
CA ALA A 117 -33.13 -11.86 -10.23
C ALA A 117 -33.73 -12.28 -11.58
N LYS A 118 -33.71 -11.42 -12.60
CA LYS A 118 -34.13 -11.72 -13.97
C LYS A 118 -33.04 -12.40 -14.80
N ASP A 119 -31.80 -12.34 -14.36
CA ASP A 119 -30.67 -12.98 -15.01
C ASP A 119 -30.48 -14.40 -14.43
N THR A 120 -30.75 -15.40 -15.22
CA THR A 120 -30.74 -16.83 -14.82
C THR A 120 -29.34 -17.36 -14.45
N ARG A 121 -28.29 -16.61 -14.74
CA ARG A 121 -26.92 -16.92 -14.32
C ARG A 121 -26.71 -16.71 -12.82
N PHE A 122 -27.59 -15.92 -12.17
CA PHE A 122 -27.60 -15.72 -10.74
C PHE A 122 -28.72 -16.55 -10.10
N VAL A 123 -28.34 -17.38 -9.14
CA VAL A 123 -29.24 -18.39 -8.54
C VAL A 123 -29.84 -17.96 -7.20
N GLY A 124 -29.34 -16.88 -6.61
CA GLY A 124 -29.90 -16.34 -5.37
C GLY A 124 -29.04 -15.25 -4.75
N ALA A 125 -29.60 -14.64 -3.72
CA ALA A 125 -28.90 -13.66 -2.89
C ALA A 125 -29.27 -13.87 -1.42
N THR A 126 -28.35 -13.60 -0.51
CA THR A 126 -28.61 -13.60 0.93
C THR A 126 -28.04 -12.31 1.55
N GLU A 127 -28.70 -11.80 2.57
CA GLU A 127 -28.18 -10.68 3.34
C GLU A 127 -26.88 -11.07 4.04
N PHE A 128 -25.88 -10.19 4.00
CA PHE A 128 -24.63 -10.38 4.70
C PHE A 128 -24.81 -9.92 6.16
N LEU A 129 -25.12 -10.90 7.04
CA LEU A 129 -25.58 -10.64 8.41
C LEU A 129 -24.47 -10.10 9.32
N PRO A 130 -24.81 -9.47 10.47
CA PRO A 130 -23.83 -9.05 11.47
C PRO A 130 -22.86 -10.14 11.89
N SER A 131 -23.33 -11.38 12.05
CA SER A 131 -22.48 -12.53 12.39
C SER A 131 -21.48 -12.89 11.27
N ASP A 132 -21.79 -12.57 10.03
CA ASP A 132 -20.92 -12.89 8.89
C ASP A 132 -19.74 -11.92 8.77
N LYS A 133 -19.81 -10.78 9.46
CA LYS A 133 -18.80 -9.72 9.51
C LYS A 133 -17.77 -9.92 10.64
N LEU A 134 -17.92 -10.91 11.49
CA LEU A 134 -17.04 -11.15 12.62
C LEU A 134 -16.04 -12.27 12.31
N ASP A 135 -14.76 -11.99 12.47
CA ASP A 135 -13.73 -13.02 12.48
C ASP A 135 -14.05 -14.07 13.57
N PRO A 136 -13.87 -15.37 13.30
CA PRO A 136 -14.15 -16.41 14.28
C PRO A 136 -13.37 -16.29 15.60
N ARG A 137 -12.17 -15.71 15.60
CA ARG A 137 -11.38 -15.48 16.80
C ARG A 137 -11.98 -14.32 17.61
N LEU A 138 -12.34 -13.22 16.93
CA LEU A 138 -13.02 -12.09 17.55
C LEU A 138 -14.37 -12.54 18.15
N LYS A 139 -15.14 -13.33 17.41
CA LYS A 139 -16.40 -13.88 17.90
C LYS A 139 -16.18 -14.71 19.15
N ARG A 140 -15.18 -15.60 19.21
CA ARG A 140 -14.86 -16.39 20.42
C ARG A 140 -14.47 -15.49 21.60
N ALA A 141 -13.72 -14.40 21.38
CA ALA A 141 -13.36 -13.47 22.45
C ALA A 141 -14.59 -12.75 23.02
N LEU A 142 -15.52 -12.34 22.17
CA LEU A 142 -16.78 -11.71 22.56
C LEU A 142 -17.68 -12.71 23.31
N ASP A 143 -17.85 -13.91 22.78
CA ASP A 143 -18.64 -14.99 23.40
C ASP A 143 -18.03 -15.43 24.76
N GLY A 144 -16.71 -15.32 24.90
CA GLY A 144 -15.97 -15.57 26.15
C GLY A 144 -16.07 -14.45 27.20
N GLY A 145 -16.82 -13.39 26.92
CA GLY A 145 -17.10 -12.33 27.90
C GLY A 145 -15.99 -11.26 28.01
N ALA A 146 -15.17 -11.06 26.99
CA ALA A 146 -14.18 -9.98 26.97
C ALA A 146 -14.89 -8.62 27.14
N ALA A 147 -14.40 -7.78 28.05
CA ALA A 147 -14.96 -6.44 28.30
C ALA A 147 -14.62 -5.47 27.15
N ALA A 148 -13.40 -5.57 26.61
CA ALA A 148 -12.91 -4.80 25.46
C ALA A 148 -11.97 -5.67 24.64
N VAL A 149 -11.85 -5.38 23.34
CA VAL A 149 -11.02 -6.12 22.38
C VAL A 149 -10.29 -5.15 21.48
N ASP A 150 -9.08 -5.53 21.08
CA ASP A 150 -8.36 -4.85 20.03
C ASP A 150 -8.87 -5.40 18.69
N VAL A 151 -9.33 -4.52 17.80
CA VAL A 151 -10.04 -4.89 16.58
C VAL A 151 -9.62 -4.04 15.39
N THR A 152 -9.48 -4.66 14.24
CA THR A 152 -9.47 -3.98 12.94
C THR A 152 -10.91 -3.84 12.46
N VAL A 153 -11.31 -2.63 12.12
CA VAL A 153 -12.63 -2.32 11.56
C VAL A 153 -12.43 -2.00 10.08
N VAL A 154 -13.11 -2.74 9.21
CA VAL A 154 -13.05 -2.54 7.77
C VAL A 154 -14.40 -1.99 7.28
N ALA A 155 -14.38 -0.81 6.68
CA ALA A 155 -15.57 -0.18 6.10
C ALA A 155 -15.95 -0.82 4.76
N LEU A 156 -17.16 -0.59 4.33
CA LEU A 156 -17.66 -1.07 3.04
C LEU A 156 -17.14 -0.21 1.88
N ALA A 157 -16.75 1.04 2.15
CA ALA A 157 -16.11 1.95 1.21
C ALA A 157 -15.16 2.91 1.96
N PRO A 158 -14.12 3.43 1.31
CA PRO A 158 -13.16 4.35 1.94
C PRO A 158 -13.81 5.57 2.61
N SER A 159 -14.85 6.13 1.99
CA SER A 159 -15.61 7.27 2.52
C SER A 159 -16.33 6.98 3.85
N ASP A 160 -16.52 5.70 4.20
CA ASP A 160 -17.24 5.31 5.41
C ASP A 160 -16.29 5.24 6.64
N LYS A 161 -14.99 5.35 6.44
CA LYS A 161 -13.97 5.28 7.51
C LYS A 161 -14.17 6.38 8.56
N ALA A 162 -14.34 7.63 8.13
CA ALA A 162 -14.58 8.75 9.04
C ALA A 162 -15.84 8.57 9.88
N LEU A 163 -16.92 8.02 9.30
CA LEU A 163 -18.14 7.70 10.01
C LEU A 163 -17.92 6.61 11.06
N LEU A 164 -17.12 5.60 10.74
CA LEU A 164 -16.77 4.54 11.69
C LEU A 164 -15.88 5.08 12.82
N ASP A 165 -14.92 5.96 12.52
CA ASP A 165 -14.09 6.63 13.53
C ASP A 165 -14.96 7.45 14.52
N MET A 166 -15.95 8.21 14.03
CA MET A 166 -16.89 8.93 14.90
C MET A 166 -17.70 8.00 15.78
N VAL A 167 -18.16 6.86 15.26
CA VAL A 167 -18.90 5.86 16.05
C VAL A 167 -18.03 5.27 17.15
N VAL A 168 -16.74 5.02 16.85
CA VAL A 168 -15.77 4.57 17.85
C VAL A 168 -15.61 5.59 18.97
N ALA A 169 -15.40 6.85 18.62
CA ALA A 169 -15.26 7.94 19.60
C ALA A 169 -16.53 8.10 20.46
N ALA A 170 -17.70 8.12 19.85
CA ALA A 170 -18.98 8.21 20.56
C ALA A 170 -19.28 7.02 21.46
N GLY A 171 -18.76 5.81 21.13
CA GLY A 171 -18.91 4.60 21.92
C GLY A 171 -17.87 4.41 23.01
N GLY A 172 -16.95 5.37 23.23
CA GLY A 172 -15.86 5.24 24.20
C GLY A 172 -14.75 4.29 23.76
N GLY A 173 -14.56 4.13 22.44
CA GLY A 173 -13.46 3.39 21.85
C GLY A 173 -12.21 4.26 21.74
N GLU A 174 -11.05 3.64 21.68
CA GLU A 174 -9.76 4.27 21.48
C GLU A 174 -9.19 3.82 20.13
N ARG A 175 -8.96 4.76 19.20
CA ARG A 175 -8.28 4.49 17.94
C ARG A 175 -6.80 4.22 18.20
N GLN A 176 -6.27 3.15 17.61
CA GLN A 176 -4.85 2.82 17.67
C GLN A 176 -4.13 3.58 16.54
N LYS A 177 -3.33 4.59 16.90
CA LYS A 177 -2.47 5.31 15.99
C LYS A 177 -1.18 4.53 15.70
N GLY A 178 -0.47 4.87 14.64
CA GLY A 178 0.81 4.25 14.27
C GLY A 178 0.69 2.77 13.90
N CYS A 179 -0.47 2.33 13.42
CA CYS A 179 -0.72 0.97 12.97
C CYS A 179 -1.21 1.02 11.52
N LEU A 180 -0.45 0.41 10.62
CA LEU A 180 -0.77 0.35 9.21
C LEU A 180 -2.22 -0.07 8.96
N CYS A 181 -2.93 0.70 8.15
CA CYS A 181 -4.33 0.50 7.81
C CYS A 181 -4.52 0.65 6.30
N GLY A 182 -5.40 -0.18 5.71
CA GLY A 182 -5.85 0.00 4.34
C GLY A 182 -6.74 1.26 4.19
N LYS A 183 -7.02 1.63 2.95
CA LYS A 183 -7.84 2.82 2.62
C LYS A 183 -9.24 2.80 3.24
N ASP A 184 -9.77 1.62 3.53
CA ASP A 184 -11.10 1.38 4.08
C ASP A 184 -11.08 0.79 5.49
N SER A 185 -9.92 0.77 6.18
CA SER A 185 -9.79 0.15 7.51
C SER A 185 -9.15 1.08 8.54
N PHE A 186 -9.39 0.78 9.81
CA PHE A 186 -8.67 1.37 10.94
C PHE A 186 -8.61 0.38 12.10
N LYS A 187 -7.68 0.59 13.03
CA LYS A 187 -7.46 -0.26 14.20
C LYS A 187 -7.84 0.49 15.48
N ALA A 188 -8.54 -0.21 16.38
CA ALA A 188 -9.02 0.41 17.61
C ALA A 188 -9.14 -0.62 18.75
N ARG A 189 -9.04 -0.14 19.99
CA ARG A 189 -9.46 -0.88 21.19
C ARG A 189 -10.90 -0.50 21.52
N LEU A 190 -11.81 -1.44 21.41
CA LEU A 190 -13.24 -1.17 21.53
C LEU A 190 -13.88 -1.94 22.69
N PRO A 191 -14.86 -1.36 23.40
CA PRO A 191 -15.78 -2.13 24.24
C PRO A 191 -16.47 -3.22 23.43
N ALA A 192 -16.59 -4.41 23.99
CA ALA A 192 -17.21 -5.56 23.31
C ALA A 192 -18.65 -5.27 22.81
N ALA A 193 -19.40 -4.49 23.58
CA ALA A 193 -20.75 -4.06 23.20
C ALA A 193 -20.75 -3.23 21.89
N LEU A 194 -19.77 -2.34 21.73
CA LEU A 194 -19.65 -1.50 20.52
C LEU A 194 -19.29 -2.33 19.29
N VAL A 195 -18.48 -3.37 19.43
CA VAL A 195 -18.19 -4.29 18.32
C VAL A 195 -19.46 -4.95 17.78
N GLY A 196 -20.38 -5.34 18.70
CA GLY A 196 -21.69 -5.87 18.32
C GLY A 196 -22.58 -4.86 17.58
N GLU A 197 -22.52 -3.60 17.97
CA GLU A 197 -23.25 -2.53 17.27
C GLU A 197 -22.64 -2.21 15.90
N LEU A 198 -21.31 -2.16 15.80
CA LEU A 198 -20.60 -1.99 14.53
C LEU A 198 -20.93 -3.10 13.54
N ALA A 199 -21.03 -4.35 13.98
CA ALA A 199 -21.42 -5.46 13.12
C ALA A 199 -22.82 -5.29 12.50
N LYS A 200 -23.75 -4.59 13.19
CA LYS A 200 -25.10 -4.33 12.67
C LYS A 200 -25.15 -3.24 11.60
N ARG A 201 -24.11 -2.43 11.46
CA ARG A 201 -24.09 -1.30 10.53
C ARG A 201 -23.95 -1.80 9.09
N GLY A 202 -24.70 -1.18 8.17
CA GLY A 202 -24.62 -1.49 6.73
C GLY A 202 -23.33 -1.02 6.06
N ASP A 203 -22.59 -0.09 6.67
CA ASP A 203 -21.34 0.46 6.18
C ASP A 203 -20.08 -0.26 6.72
N VAL A 204 -20.24 -1.28 7.57
CA VAL A 204 -19.15 -2.15 8.04
C VAL A 204 -19.09 -3.42 7.21
N ARG A 205 -17.92 -3.72 6.65
CA ARG A 205 -17.64 -4.94 5.87
C ARG A 205 -17.17 -6.09 6.75
N TRP A 206 -16.19 -5.81 7.64
CA TRP A 206 -15.51 -6.85 8.41
C TRP A 206 -14.97 -6.32 9.73
N LEU A 207 -14.89 -7.19 10.74
CA LEU A 207 -14.33 -6.95 12.06
C LEU A 207 -13.48 -8.14 12.45
N GLU A 208 -12.20 -7.94 12.70
CA GLU A 208 -11.26 -9.00 13.10
C GLU A 208 -10.42 -8.59 14.31
N THR A 209 -9.83 -9.57 14.99
CA THR A 209 -8.88 -9.29 16.06
C THR A 209 -7.62 -8.66 15.50
N PHE A 210 -7.12 -7.65 16.19
CA PHE A 210 -5.84 -7.02 15.92
C PHE A 210 -4.83 -7.41 17.00
N THR A 211 -3.63 -7.82 16.59
CA THR A 211 -2.46 -8.01 17.47
C THR A 211 -1.29 -7.24 16.90
N ARG A 212 -0.46 -6.66 17.78
CA ARG A 212 0.71 -5.88 17.33
C ARG A 212 1.90 -6.77 17.02
N PRO A 213 2.70 -6.48 15.97
CA PRO A 213 3.86 -7.28 15.55
C PRO A 213 5.04 -7.24 16.54
N LYS A 214 5.95 -8.25 16.46
CA LYS A 214 7.18 -8.40 17.25
C LYS A 214 8.38 -8.74 16.35
N LEU A 215 9.62 -8.51 16.80
CA LEU A 215 10.88 -8.56 16.03
C LEU A 215 11.70 -9.85 16.16
N LEU A 216 12.60 -10.20 15.22
CA LEU A 216 13.39 -11.45 15.17
C LEU A 216 14.57 -11.44 14.15
N ASN A 217 15.75 -12.07 14.37
CA ASN A 217 17.00 -11.88 13.60
C ASN A 217 17.91 -13.07 13.27
N ASP A 218 18.67 -13.15 12.25
CA ASP A 218 20.02 -12.99 11.68
C ASP A 218 20.59 -13.91 10.55
N LEU A 219 21.58 -13.68 9.65
CA LEU A 219 22.57 -13.77 8.58
C LEU A 219 22.74 -14.91 7.56
N ALA A 220 23.21 -14.79 6.20
CA ALA A 220 24.12 -15.69 5.43
C ALA A 220 24.27 -15.50 3.91
N VAL A 221 25.43 -15.25 3.36
CA VAL A 221 25.70 -14.98 1.92
C VAL A 221 26.71 -15.94 1.23
N GLU A 222 27.08 -17.06 1.85
CA GLU A 222 28.11 -17.96 1.32
C GLU A 222 27.63 -18.85 0.16
N PRO A 223 28.54 -19.38 -0.72
CA PRO A 223 28.13 -20.20 -1.87
C PRO A 223 27.35 -21.45 -1.54
N ALA A 224 27.59 -22.09 -0.41
CA ALA A 224 26.82 -23.25 0.02
C ALA A 224 25.47 -22.87 0.67
N ALA A 225 25.25 -21.58 0.95
CA ALA A 225 24.00 -21.03 1.50
C ALA A 225 23.18 -20.36 0.38
N MET A 226 23.22 -19.04 0.22
CA MET A 226 22.49 -18.32 -0.82
C MET A 226 23.29 -18.14 -2.13
N ASN A 227 24.56 -18.51 -2.16
CA ASN A 227 25.41 -18.45 -3.34
C ASN A 227 25.50 -17.05 -3.98
N VAL A 228 25.67 -16.02 -3.15
CA VAL A 228 25.72 -14.61 -3.57
C VAL A 228 27.12 -14.16 -3.94
N ARG A 229 28.18 -14.69 -3.28
CA ARG A 229 29.57 -14.24 -3.51
C ARG A 229 30.01 -14.29 -4.97
N PRO A 230 29.71 -15.32 -5.77
CA PRO A 230 30.05 -15.30 -7.19
C PRO A 230 29.34 -14.20 -7.96
N VAL A 231 28.08 -13.89 -7.61
CA VAL A 231 27.33 -12.79 -8.23
C VAL A 231 28.05 -11.45 -8.02
N TRP A 232 28.63 -11.22 -6.85
CA TRP A 232 29.47 -10.04 -6.59
C TRP A 232 30.80 -10.07 -7.34
N ASN A 233 31.56 -11.17 -7.15
CA ASN A 233 32.98 -11.21 -7.49
C ASN A 233 33.24 -11.54 -8.96
N VAL A 234 32.35 -12.32 -9.59
CA VAL A 234 32.49 -12.75 -10.99
C VAL A 234 31.64 -11.87 -11.91
N HIS A 235 30.39 -11.54 -11.47
CA HIS A 235 29.44 -10.86 -12.35
C HIS A 235 29.33 -9.37 -12.04
N GLY A 236 29.87 -8.89 -10.91
CA GLY A 236 30.00 -7.47 -10.58
C GLY A 236 28.68 -6.81 -10.15
N LEU A 237 27.63 -7.58 -9.82
CA LEU A 237 26.37 -7.04 -9.29
C LEU A 237 26.53 -6.78 -7.78
N SER A 238 26.02 -5.69 -7.29
CA SER A 238 26.12 -5.27 -5.89
C SER A 238 24.85 -4.61 -5.33
N GLY A 239 23.82 -4.44 -6.15
CA GLY A 239 22.63 -3.64 -5.86
C GLY A 239 22.78 -2.17 -6.25
N THR A 240 23.79 -1.82 -7.06
CA THR A 240 24.02 -0.45 -7.52
C THR A 240 22.77 0.11 -8.20
N ASN A 241 22.45 1.38 -7.91
CA ASN A 241 21.25 2.08 -8.39
C ASN A 241 19.92 1.46 -7.90
N GLN A 242 19.95 0.55 -6.92
CA GLN A 242 18.75 0.05 -6.27
C GLN A 242 18.53 0.77 -4.94
N VAL A 243 17.26 0.98 -4.60
CA VAL A 243 16.83 1.45 -3.29
C VAL A 243 15.88 0.41 -2.70
N VAL A 244 16.15 0.00 -1.47
CA VAL A 244 15.27 -0.88 -0.70
C VAL A 244 14.67 -0.06 0.43
N SER A 245 13.35 -0.09 0.62
CA SER A 245 12.75 0.45 1.84
C SER A 245 12.65 -0.63 2.92
N THR A 246 12.71 -0.23 4.18
CA THR A 246 12.50 -1.13 5.30
C THR A 246 11.73 -0.45 6.42
N SER A 247 10.96 -1.24 7.16
CA SER A 247 10.29 -0.81 8.39
C SER A 247 10.67 -1.77 9.51
N ASP A 248 11.32 -1.24 10.55
CA ASP A 248 11.91 -2.05 11.61
C ASP A 248 12.08 -1.21 12.90
N SER A 249 12.88 -1.66 13.87
CA SER A 249 13.14 -0.92 15.11
C SER A 249 13.91 0.40 14.90
N GLY A 250 14.51 0.60 13.74
CA GLY A 250 15.31 1.77 13.42
C GLY A 250 16.65 1.39 12.80
N VAL A 251 17.55 2.36 12.63
CA VAL A 251 18.91 2.16 12.17
C VAL A 251 19.89 2.95 13.06
N ASP A 252 20.53 2.24 13.97
CA ASP A 252 21.56 2.70 14.91
C ASP A 252 21.18 4.03 15.62
N THR A 253 21.98 5.08 15.47
CA THR A 253 21.73 6.37 16.10
C THR A 253 20.61 7.18 15.45
N GLY A 254 20.13 6.79 14.26
CA GLY A 254 19.18 7.59 13.49
C GLY A 254 19.80 8.78 12.75
N ASP A 255 21.07 9.03 12.94
CA ASP A 255 21.81 10.12 12.30
C ASP A 255 22.96 9.57 11.44
N VAL A 256 22.91 9.84 10.13
CA VAL A 256 23.91 9.37 9.15
C VAL A 256 25.33 9.81 9.49
N ALA A 257 25.50 10.91 10.26
CA ALA A 257 26.80 11.40 10.66
C ALA A 257 27.46 10.57 11.80
N THR A 258 26.63 9.86 12.57
CA THR A 258 27.07 9.16 13.80
C THR A 258 26.76 7.65 13.79
N MET A 259 25.93 7.19 12.86
CA MET A 259 25.57 5.77 12.75
C MET A 259 26.73 4.87 12.30
N HIS A 260 26.52 3.59 12.42
CA HIS A 260 27.45 2.54 11.99
C HIS A 260 28.00 2.80 10.58
N ARG A 261 29.33 2.81 10.42
CA ARG A 261 30.01 3.23 9.19
C ARG A 261 29.69 2.36 7.97
N ASP A 262 29.26 1.11 8.17
CA ASP A 262 28.78 0.26 7.08
C ASP A 262 27.44 0.71 6.53
N LEU A 263 26.69 1.56 7.25
CA LEU A 263 25.35 2.03 6.91
C LEU A 263 25.31 3.51 6.56
N ALA A 264 26.22 4.32 7.12
CA ALA A 264 26.21 5.78 7.04
C ALA A 264 26.11 6.34 5.59
N ASP A 265 26.78 5.68 4.63
CA ASP A 265 26.71 6.06 3.20
C ASP A 265 25.66 5.24 2.41
N ARG A 266 24.95 4.32 3.08
CA ARG A 266 23.89 3.50 2.47
C ARG A 266 22.50 4.05 2.73
N VAL A 267 22.24 4.59 3.92
CA VAL A 267 20.97 5.20 4.28
C VAL A 267 20.77 6.48 3.48
N CYS A 268 19.69 6.56 2.72
CA CYS A 268 19.35 7.69 1.85
C CYS A 268 18.13 8.48 2.37
N GLY A 269 17.36 7.91 3.30
CA GLY A 269 16.22 8.54 3.93
C GLY A 269 15.84 7.84 5.23
N ILE A 270 15.27 8.60 6.15
CA ILE A 270 14.79 8.11 7.45
C ILE A 270 13.43 8.74 7.71
N GLY A 271 12.46 7.89 8.07
CA GLY A 271 11.17 8.28 8.64
C GLY A 271 11.05 7.75 10.06
N VAL A 272 10.47 8.53 10.95
CA VAL A 272 10.18 8.10 12.33
C VAL A 272 8.67 8.15 12.51
N VAL A 273 8.08 7.01 12.88
CA VAL A 273 6.65 6.96 13.18
C VAL A 273 6.38 7.66 14.52
N GLU A 274 5.31 8.44 14.58
CA GLU A 274 4.94 9.20 15.79
C GLU A 274 4.87 8.29 17.03
N GLY A 275 5.53 8.71 18.11
CA GLY A 275 5.62 7.91 19.35
C GLY A 275 6.66 6.79 19.35
N CYS A 276 7.43 6.65 18.27
CA CYS A 276 8.53 5.71 18.18
C CYS A 276 9.90 6.37 18.51
N TYR A 277 10.87 5.53 18.86
CA TYR A 277 12.24 5.99 19.07
C TYR A 277 12.85 6.54 17.78
N SER A 278 13.61 7.61 17.88
CA SER A 278 14.40 8.18 16.77
C SER A 278 15.80 7.53 16.63
N SER A 279 16.08 6.47 17.40
CA SER A 279 17.29 5.64 17.32
C SER A 279 16.93 4.18 17.55
N ASP A 280 17.75 3.26 17.06
CA ASP A 280 17.52 1.84 17.23
C ASP A 280 18.00 1.36 18.61
N VAL A 281 17.13 1.45 19.60
CA VAL A 281 17.40 0.98 20.96
C VAL A 281 17.28 -0.53 21.13
N ASP A 282 16.64 -1.22 20.19
CA ASP A 282 16.52 -2.68 20.16
C ASP A 282 17.76 -3.33 19.50
N GLY A 283 18.21 -2.78 18.40
CA GLY A 283 19.33 -3.27 17.58
C GLY A 283 18.91 -4.14 16.39
N HIS A 284 17.64 -4.53 16.33
CA HIS A 284 17.11 -5.41 15.29
C HIS A 284 17.15 -4.75 13.91
N GLY A 285 16.64 -3.55 13.78
CA GLY A 285 16.61 -2.85 12.51
C GLY A 285 17.98 -2.51 11.96
N THR A 286 18.95 -2.19 12.84
CA THR A 286 20.34 -2.03 12.43
C THR A 286 20.91 -3.31 11.84
N HIS A 287 20.60 -4.44 12.46
CA HIS A 287 21.07 -5.73 12.01
C HIS A 287 20.43 -6.15 10.68
N THR A 288 19.12 -5.94 10.51
CA THR A 288 18.42 -6.18 9.23
C THR A 288 18.92 -5.25 8.14
N ALA A 289 19.13 -3.96 8.42
CA ALA A 289 19.71 -2.99 7.49
C ALA A 289 21.09 -3.43 7.00
N GLY A 290 21.97 -3.88 7.92
CA GLY A 290 23.27 -4.40 7.58
C GLY A 290 23.22 -5.65 6.69
N SER A 291 22.23 -6.50 6.91
CA SER A 291 22.01 -7.71 6.09
C SER A 291 21.53 -7.37 4.67
N ILE A 292 20.84 -6.23 4.46
CA ILE A 292 20.47 -5.74 3.13
C ILE A 292 21.65 -5.05 2.44
N VAL A 293 22.18 -3.96 3.06
CA VAL A 293 23.04 -2.96 2.37
C VAL A 293 24.40 -2.74 3.02
N GLY A 294 24.72 -3.36 4.15
CA GLY A 294 25.99 -3.13 4.86
C GLY A 294 27.19 -3.24 3.91
N ASN A 295 28.00 -2.16 3.81
CA ASN A 295 29.10 -2.11 2.84
C ASN A 295 30.36 -2.83 3.29
N GLY A 296 30.47 -3.21 4.59
CA GLY A 296 31.57 -3.93 5.18
C GLY A 296 32.81 -3.09 5.47
N THR A 297 32.72 -1.76 5.51
CA THR A 297 33.84 -0.85 5.81
C THR A 297 34.54 -1.20 7.12
N MET A 298 33.76 -1.58 8.17
CA MET A 298 34.30 -1.93 9.49
C MET A 298 34.88 -3.34 9.59
N SER A 299 34.82 -4.13 8.51
CA SER A 299 35.30 -5.50 8.42
C SER A 299 36.25 -5.75 7.23
N ASP A 300 36.83 -4.69 6.64
CA ASP A 300 37.64 -4.77 5.44
C ASP A 300 36.95 -5.54 4.29
N GLY A 301 35.62 -5.38 4.18
CA GLY A 301 34.78 -6.00 3.17
C GLY A 301 34.45 -7.47 3.40
N VAL A 302 34.70 -8.02 4.58
CA VAL A 302 34.40 -9.43 4.91
C VAL A 302 32.93 -9.64 5.23
N ILE A 303 32.34 -8.76 6.04
CA ILE A 303 30.96 -8.83 6.45
C ILE A 303 30.17 -7.77 5.66
N ARG A 304 29.35 -8.22 4.73
CA ARG A 304 28.56 -7.36 3.83
C ARG A 304 27.13 -7.83 3.74
N GLY A 305 26.22 -6.87 3.52
CA GLY A 305 24.87 -7.13 3.11
C GLY A 305 24.78 -7.73 1.71
N THR A 306 23.68 -8.39 1.41
CA THR A 306 23.49 -9.07 0.12
C THR A 306 23.56 -8.08 -1.05
N ALA A 307 23.02 -6.87 -0.89
CA ALA A 307 23.07 -5.77 -1.87
C ALA A 307 23.90 -4.60 -1.32
N TRP A 308 25.13 -4.83 -0.97
CA TRP A 308 26.02 -3.85 -0.31
C TRP A 308 26.25 -2.56 -1.11
N GLY A 309 25.95 -2.51 -2.39
CA GLY A 309 25.99 -1.33 -3.25
C GLY A 309 24.67 -0.54 -3.31
N ALA A 310 23.57 -1.10 -2.82
CA ALA A 310 22.26 -0.46 -2.80
C ALA A 310 22.16 0.65 -1.75
N LYS A 311 21.10 1.44 -1.85
CA LYS A 311 20.67 2.41 -0.84
C LYS A 311 19.52 1.86 -0.01
N LEU A 312 19.33 2.41 1.18
CA LEU A 312 18.28 2.04 2.12
C LEU A 312 17.47 3.28 2.52
N TRP A 313 16.17 3.17 2.43
CA TRP A 313 15.24 4.09 3.06
C TRP A 313 14.62 3.41 4.29
N ALA A 314 14.73 3.98 5.50
CA ALA A 314 14.40 3.28 6.74
C ALA A 314 13.30 3.97 7.52
N TRP A 315 12.23 3.23 7.87
CA TRP A 315 11.23 3.61 8.86
C TRP A 315 11.63 3.11 10.25
N PHE A 316 11.57 4.00 11.25
CA PHE A 316 11.76 3.72 12.66
C PHE A 316 10.39 3.48 13.27
N CYS A 317 10.12 2.24 13.61
CA CYS A 317 8.80 1.73 13.96
C CYS A 317 8.70 1.18 15.39
N ASN A 318 9.76 1.25 16.21
CA ASN A 318 9.79 0.71 17.58
C ASN A 318 9.20 1.72 18.56
N GLY A 319 8.00 1.45 19.06
CA GLY A 319 7.36 2.25 20.08
C GLY A 319 8.00 2.07 21.48
N THR A 320 7.81 3.05 22.35
CA THR A 320 8.32 3.01 23.74
C THR A 320 7.74 1.88 24.59
N ASP A 321 6.70 1.21 24.11
CA ASP A 321 6.07 0.03 24.71
C ASP A 321 6.59 -1.31 24.13
N GLY A 322 7.59 -1.24 23.22
CA GLY A 322 8.22 -2.41 22.61
C GLY A 322 7.41 -3.07 21.49
N TYR A 323 6.41 -2.38 20.95
CA TYR A 323 5.66 -2.83 19.78
C TYR A 323 6.11 -2.08 18.52
N ILE A 324 5.87 -2.71 17.36
CA ILE A 324 6.10 -2.07 16.06
C ILE A 324 4.89 -1.26 15.66
N TYR A 325 5.12 -0.01 15.32
CA TYR A 325 4.17 0.94 14.76
C TYR A 325 4.60 1.29 13.34
N THR A 326 3.72 1.16 12.37
CA THR A 326 4.00 1.49 10.98
C THR A 326 3.28 2.78 10.60
N PRO A 327 3.70 3.49 9.55
CA PRO A 327 2.86 4.53 8.95
C PRO A 327 1.43 4.04 8.71
N ASP A 328 0.48 4.97 8.70
CA ASP A 328 -0.94 4.63 8.54
C ASP A 328 -1.29 4.29 7.08
N ASP A 329 -0.47 4.68 6.12
CA ASP A 329 -0.67 4.46 4.69
C ASP A 329 0.40 3.54 4.09
N TYR A 330 0.00 2.68 3.14
CA TYR A 330 0.90 1.76 2.44
C TYR A 330 1.84 2.45 1.46
N GLU A 331 1.42 3.58 0.85
CA GLU A 331 2.31 4.36 -0.01
C GLU A 331 3.47 4.94 0.79
N ASP A 332 3.18 5.55 1.94
CA ASP A 332 4.20 6.06 2.86
C ASP A 332 5.12 4.95 3.35
N LEU A 333 4.57 3.80 3.73
CA LEU A 333 5.35 2.66 4.21
C LEU A 333 6.30 2.11 3.14
N PHE A 334 5.80 1.89 1.93
CA PHE A 334 6.50 1.15 0.90
C PHE A 334 7.32 2.05 -0.03
N ARG A 335 6.81 3.24 -0.33
CA ARG A 335 7.39 4.20 -1.27
C ARG A 335 7.53 5.60 -0.68
N PRO A 336 8.27 5.75 0.41
CA PRO A 336 8.29 6.99 1.20
C PRO A 336 8.85 8.21 0.47
N ASP A 337 9.66 8.05 -0.58
CA ASP A 337 10.23 9.16 -1.38
C ASP A 337 10.43 8.73 -2.84
N GLN A 338 9.34 8.68 -3.62
CA GLN A 338 9.40 8.30 -5.03
C GLN A 338 10.09 9.33 -5.93
N THR A 339 10.19 10.57 -5.46
CA THR A 339 10.81 11.65 -6.25
C THR A 339 12.33 11.55 -6.25
N ASN A 340 12.94 11.35 -5.08
CA ASN A 340 14.40 11.33 -4.94
C ASN A 340 14.97 9.91 -4.86
N TRP A 341 14.21 8.99 -4.25
CA TRP A 341 14.64 7.63 -3.95
C TRP A 341 13.57 6.59 -4.30
N PRO A 342 13.24 6.40 -5.60
CA PRO A 342 12.20 5.47 -6.00
C PRO A 342 12.51 4.05 -5.54
N THR A 343 11.58 3.48 -4.76
CA THR A 343 11.66 2.14 -4.19
C THR A 343 10.73 1.17 -4.91
N PHE A 344 11.20 -0.06 -5.10
CA PHE A 344 10.46 -1.16 -5.74
C PHE A 344 10.48 -2.44 -4.89
N ILE A 345 11.17 -2.40 -3.76
CA ILE A 345 11.37 -3.53 -2.85
C ILE A 345 11.26 -3.01 -1.43
N HIS A 346 10.44 -3.67 -0.61
CA HIS A 346 10.36 -3.41 0.82
C HIS A 346 10.72 -4.64 1.62
N SER A 347 11.52 -4.48 2.68
CA SER A 347 11.87 -5.55 3.62
C SER A 347 11.10 -5.37 4.92
N ALA A 348 10.24 -6.33 5.27
CA ALA A 348 9.47 -6.34 6.50
C ALA A 348 9.84 -7.57 7.36
N SER A 349 10.65 -7.34 8.39
CA SER A 349 11.07 -8.39 9.32
C SER A 349 10.18 -8.49 10.55
N TRP A 350 8.90 -8.28 10.39
CA TRP A 350 7.88 -8.30 11.45
C TRP A 350 6.59 -8.96 10.97
N GLY A 351 5.72 -9.31 11.89
CA GLY A 351 4.42 -9.89 11.58
C GLY A 351 3.63 -10.34 12.81
N ASN A 352 2.42 -10.79 12.56
CA ASN A 352 1.49 -11.30 13.57
C ASN A 352 1.29 -12.80 13.43
N ASP A 353 1.23 -13.53 14.55
CA ASP A 353 0.90 -14.95 14.56
C ASP A 353 -0.60 -15.15 14.30
N VAL A 354 -0.96 -15.51 13.08
CA VAL A 354 -2.35 -15.64 12.64
C VAL A 354 -2.72 -17.05 12.18
N ALA A 355 -1.82 -18.00 12.38
CA ALA A 355 -2.02 -19.42 11.99
C ALA A 355 -2.36 -19.58 10.49
N GLY A 356 -1.66 -18.85 9.63
CA GLY A 356 -1.85 -18.87 8.17
C GLY A 356 -3.13 -18.21 7.67
N THR A 357 -3.81 -17.44 8.52
CA THR A 357 -5.03 -16.74 8.14
C THR A 357 -4.75 -15.61 7.16
N TYR A 358 -5.54 -15.54 6.10
CA TYR A 358 -5.59 -14.37 5.22
C TYR A 358 -6.51 -13.32 5.84
N ASP A 359 -5.94 -12.35 6.51
CA ASP A 359 -6.64 -11.27 7.23
C ASP A 359 -6.76 -9.99 6.38
N SER A 360 -7.25 -8.91 6.97
CA SER A 360 -7.37 -7.61 6.29
C SER A 360 -6.02 -7.08 5.86
N GLN A 361 -4.98 -7.22 6.68
CA GLN A 361 -3.63 -6.78 6.35
C GLN A 361 -3.06 -7.51 5.12
N CYS A 362 -3.35 -8.81 4.98
CA CYS A 362 -3.01 -9.56 3.76
C CYS A 362 -3.75 -9.03 2.53
N ALA A 363 -5.04 -8.71 2.68
CA ALA A 363 -5.84 -8.17 1.59
C ALA A 363 -5.37 -6.77 1.16
N ASP A 364 -5.05 -5.92 2.13
CA ASP A 364 -4.59 -4.55 1.89
C ASP A 364 -3.22 -4.54 1.18
N VAL A 365 -2.28 -5.41 1.59
CA VAL A 365 -1.00 -5.58 0.89
C VAL A 365 -1.21 -6.12 -0.53
N ASP A 366 -2.10 -7.09 -0.70
CA ASP A 366 -2.42 -7.63 -2.03
C ASP A 366 -3.04 -6.57 -2.94
N GLU A 367 -3.88 -5.68 -2.41
CA GLU A 367 -4.47 -4.55 -3.14
C GLU A 367 -3.41 -3.54 -3.56
N TYR A 368 -2.48 -3.23 -2.64
CA TYR A 368 -1.38 -2.34 -2.96
C TYR A 368 -0.52 -2.88 -4.11
N VAL A 369 -0.08 -4.14 -4.01
CA VAL A 369 0.76 -4.76 -5.06
C VAL A 369 -0.01 -4.97 -6.36
N TRP A 370 -1.34 -5.25 -6.30
CA TRP A 370 -2.19 -5.32 -7.49
C TRP A 370 -2.19 -3.99 -8.27
N SER A 371 -2.28 -2.87 -7.55
CA SER A 371 -2.27 -1.52 -8.14
C SER A 371 -0.86 -1.06 -8.52
N HIS A 372 0.19 -1.62 -7.90
CA HIS A 372 1.60 -1.30 -8.11
C HIS A 372 2.38 -2.55 -8.49
N ALA A 373 2.06 -3.11 -9.64
CA ALA A 373 2.58 -4.41 -10.10
C ALA A 373 4.11 -4.47 -10.30
N ASP A 374 4.83 -3.37 -10.12
CA ASP A 374 6.30 -3.25 -10.13
C ASP A 374 6.92 -3.27 -8.72
N PHE A 375 6.10 -3.40 -7.65
CA PHE A 375 6.54 -3.33 -6.26
C PHE A 375 6.43 -4.68 -5.55
N LEU A 376 7.55 -5.19 -4.98
CA LEU A 376 7.61 -6.49 -4.30
C LEU A 376 7.92 -6.35 -2.81
N PRO A 377 6.94 -6.56 -1.91
CA PRO A 377 7.20 -6.73 -0.48
C PRO A 377 7.86 -8.09 -0.20
N VAL A 378 8.97 -8.07 0.54
CA VAL A 378 9.69 -9.25 1.05
C VAL A 378 9.44 -9.34 2.54
N VAL A 379 8.77 -10.40 3.01
CA VAL A 379 8.17 -10.45 4.34
C VAL A 379 8.61 -11.71 5.10
N ALA A 380 8.91 -11.57 6.38
CA ALA A 380 9.24 -12.70 7.25
C ALA A 380 8.05 -13.64 7.44
N ASN A 381 8.26 -14.94 7.20
CA ASN A 381 7.18 -15.94 7.30
C ASN A 381 6.70 -16.18 8.75
N GLY A 382 7.49 -15.76 9.75
CA GLY A 382 7.21 -15.89 11.17
C GLY A 382 8.08 -16.94 11.88
N ASN A 383 8.05 -16.94 13.22
CA ASN A 383 8.86 -17.84 14.07
C ASN A 383 8.01 -18.61 15.07
N ALA A 384 6.79 -18.97 14.67
CA ALA A 384 5.86 -19.72 15.52
C ALA A 384 6.13 -21.25 15.50
N GLY A 385 7.28 -21.65 14.92
CA GLY A 385 7.81 -23.00 15.01
C GLY A 385 7.36 -23.95 13.90
N SER A 386 7.77 -25.20 14.07
CA SER A 386 7.74 -26.25 13.05
C SER A 386 6.38 -26.90 12.80
N GLY A 387 5.33 -26.46 13.48
CA GLY A 387 3.95 -26.95 13.26
C GLY A 387 3.39 -26.48 11.92
N ALA A 388 2.43 -27.24 11.36
CA ALA A 388 1.69 -26.79 10.19
C ALA A 388 0.80 -25.59 10.51
N ARG A 389 0.61 -24.68 9.53
CA ARG A 389 -0.23 -23.47 9.66
C ARG A 389 0.27 -22.50 10.71
N THR A 390 1.57 -22.24 10.72
CA THR A 390 2.18 -21.26 11.62
C THR A 390 2.61 -19.97 10.90
N VAL A 391 2.26 -19.83 9.63
CA VAL A 391 2.54 -18.63 8.81
C VAL A 391 1.89 -17.40 9.44
N GLY A 392 2.66 -16.30 9.50
CA GLY A 392 2.22 -15.00 10.03
C GLY A 392 1.47 -14.13 9.01
N SER A 393 0.95 -12.98 9.46
CA SER A 393 0.46 -11.90 8.60
C SER A 393 1.48 -10.73 8.68
N PRO A 394 1.85 -10.07 7.55
CA PRO A 394 1.27 -10.18 6.21
C PRO A 394 1.86 -11.29 5.30
N ALA A 395 2.72 -12.20 5.81
CA ALA A 395 3.33 -13.25 5.00
C ALA A 395 2.31 -14.19 4.31
N ALA A 396 1.11 -14.35 4.89
CA ALA A 396 0.01 -15.10 4.31
C ALA A 396 -0.67 -14.41 3.11
N ALA A 397 -0.29 -13.17 2.74
CA ALA A 397 -0.73 -12.51 1.51
C ALA A 397 -0.24 -13.27 0.27
N LYS A 398 -0.93 -13.12 -0.87
CA LYS A 398 -0.63 -13.80 -2.13
C LYS A 398 0.56 -13.18 -2.85
N ASN A 399 0.59 -11.85 -2.87
CA ASN A 399 1.47 -11.05 -3.71
C ASN A 399 2.82 -10.71 -3.07
N VAL A 400 3.06 -11.10 -1.83
CA VAL A 400 4.35 -10.92 -1.16
C VAL A 400 5.33 -12.06 -1.48
N LEU A 401 6.61 -11.81 -1.30
CA LEU A 401 7.63 -12.86 -1.21
C LEU A 401 7.85 -13.21 0.27
N ALA A 402 7.18 -14.24 0.76
CA ALA A 402 7.31 -14.70 2.14
C ALA A 402 8.55 -15.58 2.30
N VAL A 403 9.39 -15.27 3.30
CA VAL A 403 10.70 -15.89 3.48
C VAL A 403 10.75 -16.71 4.77
N GLY A 404 10.99 -18.01 4.62
CA GLY A 404 11.30 -18.95 5.70
C GLY A 404 12.79 -18.95 6.05
N ALA A 405 13.12 -19.44 7.25
CA ALA A 405 14.51 -19.57 7.71
C ALA A 405 15.06 -20.97 7.57
N THR A 406 16.29 -21.09 7.04
CA THR A 406 17.09 -22.31 7.11
C THR A 406 18.23 -22.16 8.11
N GLN A 407 18.86 -23.31 8.45
CA GLN A 407 20.15 -23.31 9.15
C GLN A 407 21.20 -22.57 8.32
N ASN A 408 22.22 -22.04 9.00
CA ASN A 408 23.38 -21.45 8.35
C ASN A 408 24.54 -22.46 8.36
N MET A 409 25.61 -22.15 7.68
CA MET A 409 26.85 -22.94 7.68
C MET A 409 27.62 -22.93 9.00
N ARG A 410 27.19 -22.16 9.98
CA ARG A 410 27.80 -22.06 11.29
C ARG A 410 27.18 -23.06 12.25
N THR A 411 28.08 -23.79 12.94
CA THR A 411 27.72 -24.63 14.06
C THR A 411 28.16 -23.97 15.37
N SER A 412 27.27 -23.84 16.32
CA SER A 412 27.59 -23.46 17.69
C SER A 412 26.64 -24.17 18.64
N PRO A 413 26.97 -25.39 19.09
CA PRO A 413 26.13 -26.16 20.00
C PRO A 413 25.79 -25.41 21.31
N SER A 414 26.68 -24.55 21.78
CA SER A 414 26.48 -23.73 22.98
C SER A 414 25.44 -22.61 22.77
N MET A 415 25.16 -22.26 21.53
CA MET A 415 24.14 -21.26 21.12
C MET A 415 22.90 -21.92 20.52
N GLY A 416 22.79 -23.25 20.56
CA GLY A 416 21.65 -23.99 19.99
C GLY A 416 21.67 -24.10 18.45
N TRP A 417 22.79 -23.78 17.81
CA TRP A 417 22.91 -23.87 16.32
C TRP A 417 23.36 -25.30 15.98
N ALA A 418 22.44 -26.10 15.45
CA ALA A 418 22.64 -27.54 15.41
C ALA A 418 23.69 -28.02 14.39
N ASP A 419 23.39 -27.99 13.09
CA ASP A 419 24.13 -28.84 12.17
C ASP A 419 24.91 -28.10 11.07
N GLY A 420 24.80 -26.78 10.96
CA GLY A 420 25.45 -25.99 9.93
C GLY A 420 25.06 -26.38 8.50
N TYR A 421 23.83 -26.89 8.30
CA TYR A 421 23.34 -27.40 7.03
C TYR A 421 22.33 -26.45 6.42
N PRO A 422 22.71 -25.59 5.45
CA PRO A 422 21.79 -24.61 4.86
C PRO A 422 20.56 -25.20 4.16
N ALA A 423 20.54 -26.49 3.88
CA ALA A 423 19.38 -27.18 3.32
C ALA A 423 18.30 -27.52 4.35
N THR A 424 18.61 -27.43 5.65
CA THR A 424 17.68 -27.77 6.74
C THR A 424 16.89 -26.54 7.17
N THR A 425 15.58 -26.64 7.18
CA THR A 425 14.69 -25.58 7.72
C THR A 425 14.91 -25.43 9.22
N ALA A 426 15.03 -24.20 9.70
CA ALA A 426 15.18 -23.91 11.13
C ALA A 426 13.90 -24.31 11.89
N GLU A 427 14.06 -24.83 13.11
CA GLU A 427 12.93 -25.35 13.91
C GLU A 427 11.92 -24.27 14.27
N TYR A 428 12.37 -23.05 14.49
CA TYR A 428 11.48 -21.91 14.78
C TYR A 428 10.77 -21.35 13.56
N SER A 429 11.27 -21.62 12.33
CA SER A 429 10.66 -21.10 11.11
C SER A 429 9.21 -21.54 10.97
N SER A 430 8.32 -20.59 10.84
CA SER A 430 6.91 -20.86 10.55
C SER A 430 6.74 -21.59 9.23
N ARG A 431 5.74 -22.49 9.16
CA ARG A 431 5.50 -23.39 8.03
C ARG A 431 4.06 -23.32 7.55
N GLY A 432 3.91 -23.53 6.25
CA GLY A 432 2.61 -23.67 5.63
C GLY A 432 1.89 -24.97 6.01
N PRO A 433 0.80 -25.27 5.31
CA PRO A 433 0.14 -24.38 4.36
C PRO A 433 -0.53 -23.19 5.06
N CYS A 434 -0.92 -22.16 4.30
CA CYS A 434 -1.90 -21.21 4.82
C CYS A 434 -3.21 -21.88 5.19
N ALA A 435 -4.09 -21.17 5.87
CA ALA A 435 -5.38 -21.71 6.29
C ALA A 435 -6.27 -22.16 5.13
N ASP A 436 -6.10 -21.55 3.96
CA ASP A 436 -6.76 -21.87 2.69
C ASP A 436 -6.05 -22.92 1.84
N GLY A 437 -4.92 -23.43 2.30
CA GLY A 437 -4.16 -24.49 1.64
C GLY A 437 -3.00 -24.05 0.76
N ARG A 438 -2.82 -22.72 0.53
CA ARG A 438 -1.68 -22.19 -0.26
C ARG A 438 -0.36 -22.56 0.39
N VAL A 439 0.64 -22.81 -0.47
CA VAL A 439 2.03 -23.04 -0.05
C VAL A 439 2.64 -21.72 0.47
N LYS A 440 3.23 -21.76 1.64
CA LYS A 440 4.10 -20.75 2.23
C LYS A 440 5.14 -21.45 3.13
N PRO A 441 6.36 -20.88 3.29
CA PRO A 441 6.86 -19.64 2.66
C PRO A 441 6.91 -19.76 1.14
N ASP A 442 7.22 -18.65 0.42
CA ASP A 442 7.52 -18.70 -1.02
C ASP A 442 8.93 -19.24 -1.26
N VAL A 443 9.91 -18.80 -0.47
CA VAL A 443 11.30 -19.29 -0.48
C VAL A 443 11.84 -19.37 0.94
N ALA A 444 13.01 -19.98 1.09
CA ALA A 444 13.75 -19.95 2.32
C ALA A 444 15.17 -19.37 2.09
N ALA A 445 15.72 -18.80 3.14
CA ALA A 445 17.11 -18.33 3.18
C ALA A 445 17.70 -18.61 4.57
N PRO A 446 19.03 -18.61 4.74
CA PRO A 446 19.65 -18.79 6.04
C PRO A 446 19.16 -17.74 7.05
N GLY A 447 18.76 -18.18 8.22
CA GLY A 447 18.28 -17.35 9.30
C GLY A 447 18.86 -17.69 10.68
N THR A 448 19.83 -18.59 10.79
CA THR A 448 20.38 -19.03 12.07
C THR A 448 21.85 -18.62 12.22
N GLY A 449 22.18 -17.95 13.33
CA GLY A 449 23.55 -17.56 13.66
C GLY A 449 24.18 -16.65 12.59
N ILE A 450 23.46 -15.65 12.17
CA ILE A 450 23.87 -14.73 11.13
C ILE A 450 24.63 -13.55 11.72
N LEU A 451 25.60 -12.98 11.08
CA LEU A 451 26.47 -11.91 11.52
C LEU A 451 26.19 -10.65 10.71
N SER A 452 25.77 -9.59 11.34
CA SER A 452 25.48 -8.30 10.69
C SER A 452 25.82 -7.10 11.58
N THR A 453 25.59 -5.88 11.12
CA THR A 453 25.91 -4.64 11.82
C THR A 453 25.21 -4.59 13.18
N ARG A 454 25.91 -4.02 14.16
CA ARG A 454 25.43 -3.87 15.53
C ARG A 454 25.09 -2.42 15.82
N ALA A 455 23.90 -2.15 16.35
CA ALA A 455 23.59 -0.84 16.94
C ALA A 455 24.36 -0.65 18.26
N TYR A 456 24.85 0.55 18.52
CA TYR A 456 25.64 0.81 19.74
C TYR A 456 24.83 0.68 21.02
N ALA A 457 23.53 0.96 20.96
CA ALA A 457 22.61 0.87 22.10
C ALA A 457 21.78 -0.43 22.16
N GLY A 458 21.85 -1.29 21.13
CA GLY A 458 20.98 -2.46 21.00
C GLY A 458 21.33 -3.62 21.93
N ALA A 459 20.29 -4.39 22.31
CA ALA A 459 20.42 -5.64 23.05
C ALA A 459 20.51 -6.82 22.08
N TYR A 460 21.37 -7.81 22.36
CA TYR A 460 21.63 -8.96 21.47
C TYR A 460 21.53 -10.29 22.23
N ILE A 461 20.67 -11.18 21.74
CA ILE A 461 20.37 -12.47 22.39
C ILE A 461 21.55 -13.44 22.24
N TYR A 462 22.18 -13.50 21.04
CA TYR A 462 23.24 -14.44 20.72
C TYR A 462 24.65 -13.86 20.85
N GLY A 463 24.78 -12.61 21.26
CA GLY A 463 26.05 -11.98 21.61
C GLY A 463 26.74 -11.25 20.47
N VAL A 464 27.78 -10.53 20.84
CA VAL A 464 28.60 -9.69 19.98
C VAL A 464 29.73 -10.52 19.38
N CYS A 465 30.11 -10.22 18.13
CA CYS A 465 31.28 -10.80 17.49
C CYS A 465 32.58 -10.32 18.18
N THR A 466 33.69 -10.99 17.92
CA THR A 466 35.02 -10.52 18.33
C THR A 466 35.38 -9.14 17.78
N ASN A 467 34.82 -8.75 16.65
CA ASN A 467 34.77 -7.37 16.18
C ASN A 467 33.47 -6.72 16.74
N GLU A 468 33.62 -5.80 17.69
CA GLU A 468 32.50 -5.17 18.42
C GLU A 468 31.47 -4.42 17.55
N ASN A 469 31.76 -4.20 16.25
CA ASN A 469 30.83 -3.57 15.31
C ASN A 469 29.75 -4.51 14.79
N TYR A 470 29.81 -5.81 15.08
CA TYR A 470 28.91 -6.82 14.56
C TYR A 470 28.34 -7.70 15.66
N ALA A 471 27.12 -8.17 15.44
CA ALA A 471 26.41 -9.07 16.35
C ALA A 471 25.82 -10.27 15.60
N TYR A 472 25.59 -11.36 16.37
CA TYR A 472 24.86 -12.53 15.88
C TYR A 472 23.41 -12.48 16.29
N ASP A 473 22.56 -13.00 15.41
CA ASP A 473 21.14 -13.17 15.77
C ASP A 473 20.49 -14.30 14.93
N CYS A 474 19.18 -14.62 15.14
CA CYS A 474 18.46 -15.71 14.49
C CYS A 474 16.98 -15.36 14.28
N GLY A 475 16.40 -15.75 13.15
CA GLY A 475 15.00 -15.54 12.83
C GLY A 475 14.69 -15.59 11.33
N THR A 476 13.43 -15.72 10.98
CA THR A 476 12.97 -15.46 9.61
C THR A 476 13.22 -14.01 9.21
N SER A 477 13.31 -13.12 10.19
CA SER A 477 13.66 -11.73 10.01
C SER A 477 15.08 -11.50 9.49
N MET A 478 15.97 -12.46 9.56
CA MET A 478 17.31 -12.40 8.90
C MET A 478 17.31 -12.99 7.54
N ALA A 479 16.58 -14.05 7.36
CA ALA A 479 16.32 -14.62 6.06
C ALA A 479 15.68 -13.58 5.12
N THR A 480 14.79 -12.74 5.65
CA THR A 480 14.05 -11.72 4.91
C THR A 480 14.94 -10.62 4.34
N PRO A 481 15.75 -9.88 5.10
CA PRO A 481 16.60 -8.81 4.56
C PRO A 481 17.68 -9.35 3.62
N LEU A 482 18.24 -10.54 3.89
CA LEU A 482 19.15 -11.21 2.96
C LEU A 482 18.48 -11.48 1.61
N THR A 483 17.21 -11.93 1.64
CA THR A 483 16.42 -12.17 0.43
C THR A 483 16.02 -10.85 -0.24
N ALA A 484 15.68 -9.81 0.51
CA ALA A 484 15.40 -8.49 -0.05
C ALA A 484 16.61 -7.91 -0.80
N GLY A 485 17.81 -8.08 -0.24
CA GLY A 485 19.04 -7.77 -0.94
C GLY A 485 19.25 -8.64 -2.19
N ALA A 486 18.90 -9.94 -2.14
CA ALA A 486 18.96 -10.80 -3.33
C ALA A 486 17.97 -10.34 -4.42
N VAL A 487 16.76 -9.89 -4.05
CA VAL A 487 15.80 -9.29 -4.99
C VAL A 487 16.35 -7.99 -5.59
N ALA A 488 17.08 -7.18 -4.82
CA ALA A 488 17.75 -5.98 -5.35
C ALA A 488 18.83 -6.33 -6.39
N LEU A 489 19.60 -7.42 -6.17
CA LEU A 489 20.56 -7.94 -7.18
C LEU A 489 19.83 -8.50 -8.42
N VAL A 490 18.70 -9.17 -8.24
CA VAL A 490 17.84 -9.62 -9.36
C VAL A 490 17.38 -8.43 -10.18
N ARG A 491 16.90 -7.38 -9.52
CA ARG A 491 16.40 -6.18 -10.21
C ARG A 491 17.53 -5.44 -10.94
N GLU A 492 18.73 -5.31 -10.34
CA GLU A 492 19.94 -4.81 -11.02
C GLU A 492 20.26 -5.66 -12.26
N TRP A 493 20.24 -6.99 -12.14
CA TRP A 493 20.47 -7.89 -13.27
C TRP A 493 19.42 -7.75 -14.38
N LEU A 494 18.15 -7.64 -14.04
CA LEU A 494 17.06 -7.43 -15.00
C LEU A 494 17.25 -6.13 -15.78
N VAL A 495 17.55 -5.03 -15.08
CA VAL A 495 17.73 -3.71 -15.68
C VAL A 495 19.02 -3.66 -16.52
N ASP A 496 20.16 -4.07 -15.95
CA ASP A 496 21.48 -3.85 -16.56
C ASP A 496 21.87 -4.93 -17.59
N ARG A 497 21.30 -6.15 -17.48
CA ARG A 497 21.72 -7.30 -18.29
C ARG A 497 20.61 -7.90 -19.15
N CYS A 498 19.34 -7.77 -18.74
CA CYS A 498 18.22 -8.39 -19.45
C CYS A 498 17.41 -7.42 -20.30
N GLY A 499 17.80 -6.13 -20.33
CA GLY A 499 17.19 -5.14 -21.22
C GLY A 499 15.97 -4.41 -20.66
N PHE A 500 15.67 -4.53 -19.37
CA PHE A 500 14.56 -3.81 -18.69
C PHE A 500 14.92 -2.36 -18.36
N THR A 501 15.65 -1.67 -19.25
CA THR A 501 16.08 -0.27 -19.04
C THR A 501 14.97 0.75 -19.23
N ASN A 502 13.97 0.44 -20.06
CA ASN A 502 12.87 1.33 -20.41
C ASN A 502 11.53 0.88 -19.80
N VAL A 503 11.50 -0.27 -19.16
CA VAL A 503 10.33 -0.88 -18.56
C VAL A 503 10.73 -1.40 -17.19
N THR A 504 10.08 -0.91 -16.15
CA THR A 504 10.33 -1.41 -14.79
C THR A 504 9.91 -2.88 -14.68
N PRO A 505 10.80 -3.80 -14.24
CA PRO A 505 10.45 -5.19 -14.01
C PRO A 505 9.26 -5.32 -13.05
N SER A 506 8.33 -6.22 -13.36
CA SER A 506 7.19 -6.45 -12.48
C SER A 506 7.59 -7.21 -11.20
N ALA A 507 6.78 -7.08 -10.15
CA ALA A 507 6.90 -7.90 -8.94
C ALA A 507 6.76 -9.40 -9.26
N ALA A 508 5.88 -9.75 -10.20
CA ALA A 508 5.73 -11.12 -10.69
C ALA A 508 7.03 -11.65 -11.28
N LEU A 509 7.74 -10.85 -12.11
CA LEU A 509 9.00 -11.27 -12.69
C LEU A 509 10.10 -11.43 -11.62
N MET A 510 10.26 -10.46 -10.72
CA MET A 510 11.23 -10.55 -9.62
C MET A 510 10.97 -11.79 -8.76
N LYS A 511 9.72 -12.06 -8.42
CA LYS A 511 9.31 -13.25 -7.65
C LYS A 511 9.51 -14.54 -8.46
N ALA A 512 9.20 -14.56 -9.78
CA ALA A 512 9.40 -15.71 -10.65
C ALA A 512 10.89 -16.10 -10.76
N VAL A 513 11.78 -15.12 -10.90
CA VAL A 513 13.23 -15.35 -10.93
C VAL A 513 13.72 -15.96 -9.62
N ILE A 514 13.39 -15.39 -8.48
CA ILE A 514 13.81 -15.88 -7.16
C ILE A 514 13.26 -17.29 -6.88
N THR A 515 11.97 -17.53 -7.12
CA THR A 515 11.33 -18.82 -6.84
C THR A 515 11.71 -19.90 -7.86
N GLY A 516 11.83 -19.55 -9.14
CA GLY A 516 12.18 -20.46 -10.22
C GLY A 516 13.61 -20.95 -10.18
N GLY A 517 14.53 -20.08 -9.70
CA GLY A 517 15.93 -20.42 -9.51
C GLY A 517 16.24 -21.11 -8.19
N ALA A 518 15.33 -21.06 -7.22
CA ALA A 518 15.56 -21.59 -5.88
C ALA A 518 15.82 -23.11 -5.86
N LYS A 519 16.69 -23.55 -4.93
CA LYS A 519 17.20 -24.92 -4.84
C LYS A 519 16.39 -25.75 -3.85
N GLY A 520 15.89 -26.88 -4.30
CA GLY A 520 15.17 -27.85 -3.46
C GLY A 520 14.93 -29.16 -4.21
N THR A 521 14.76 -30.26 -3.48
CA THR A 521 14.58 -31.62 -4.05
C THR A 521 13.11 -32.05 -4.15
N SER A 522 12.23 -31.49 -3.33
CA SER A 522 10.80 -31.80 -3.30
C SER A 522 10.05 -30.47 -3.13
N VAL A 523 9.95 -29.71 -4.19
CA VAL A 523 9.34 -28.38 -4.21
C VAL A 523 8.20 -28.32 -5.22
N PRO A 524 7.14 -27.53 -4.94
CA PRO A 524 6.97 -26.75 -3.71
C PRO A 524 6.61 -27.59 -2.49
N ASN A 525 6.94 -27.10 -1.29
CA ASN A 525 6.55 -27.71 -0.01
C ASN A 525 6.33 -26.62 1.07
N ASN A 526 5.71 -27.03 2.18
CA ASN A 526 5.32 -26.10 3.24
C ASN A 526 6.48 -25.69 4.18
N ASP A 527 7.68 -26.21 4.00
CA ASP A 527 8.84 -25.90 4.82
C ASP A 527 9.75 -24.84 4.19
N GLN A 528 9.91 -24.87 2.86
CA GLN A 528 10.83 -24.03 2.10
C GLN A 528 10.19 -23.42 0.84
N GLY A 529 8.90 -23.60 0.63
CA GLY A 529 8.21 -23.12 -0.56
C GLY A 529 8.77 -23.76 -1.84
N TRP A 530 9.14 -22.91 -2.79
CA TRP A 530 9.77 -23.32 -4.05
C TRP A 530 11.26 -23.60 -3.92
N GLY A 531 11.82 -23.46 -2.70
CA GLY A 531 13.18 -23.84 -2.36
C GLY A 531 13.97 -22.75 -1.65
N ARG A 532 15.23 -23.04 -1.34
CA ARG A 532 16.18 -22.09 -0.80
C ARG A 532 16.77 -21.23 -1.92
N VAL A 533 16.91 -19.92 -1.68
CA VAL A 533 17.57 -18.99 -2.62
C VAL A 533 18.99 -19.47 -2.97
N ASP A 534 19.30 -19.55 -4.26
CA ASP A 534 20.61 -19.85 -4.83
C ASP A 534 20.88 -18.89 -5.99
N LEU A 535 21.47 -17.73 -5.70
CA LEU A 535 21.41 -16.59 -6.61
C LEU A 535 22.28 -16.77 -7.86
N GLU A 536 23.48 -17.37 -7.73
CA GLU A 536 24.36 -17.62 -8.88
C GLU A 536 23.70 -18.57 -9.89
N GLU A 537 23.16 -19.72 -9.42
CA GLU A 537 22.46 -20.67 -10.28
C GLU A 537 21.14 -20.12 -10.85
N THR A 538 20.56 -19.13 -10.19
CA THR A 538 19.36 -18.43 -10.66
C THR A 538 19.66 -17.51 -11.83
N LEU A 539 20.68 -16.66 -11.72
CA LEU A 539 20.96 -15.59 -12.68
C LEU A 539 21.95 -16.03 -13.77
N PHE A 540 22.92 -16.88 -13.43
CA PHE A 540 24.03 -17.31 -14.28
C PHE A 540 24.22 -18.82 -14.30
N PRO A 541 23.19 -19.61 -14.63
CA PRO A 541 23.23 -21.07 -14.52
C PRO A 541 24.28 -21.68 -15.44
N SER A 542 25.11 -22.59 -14.89
CA SER A 542 26.16 -23.27 -15.65
C SER A 542 25.56 -24.18 -16.74
N ASN A 543 25.97 -24.00 -17.99
CA ASN A 543 25.58 -24.79 -19.16
C ASN A 543 24.03 -24.77 -19.42
N ARG A 544 23.34 -23.81 -18.91
CA ARG A 544 21.92 -23.57 -19.14
C ARG A 544 21.68 -22.10 -19.48
N ALA A 545 20.59 -21.82 -20.15
CA ALA A 545 20.17 -20.48 -20.48
C ALA A 545 18.95 -20.09 -19.64
N VAL A 546 18.71 -18.79 -19.56
CA VAL A 546 17.50 -18.22 -18.96
C VAL A 546 16.72 -17.47 -20.05
N LYS A 547 15.41 -17.70 -20.10
CA LYS A 547 14.46 -16.93 -20.89
C LYS A 547 13.43 -16.35 -19.94
N LEU A 548 13.15 -15.07 -20.13
CA LEU A 548 12.18 -14.31 -19.32
C LEU A 548 11.07 -13.78 -20.21
N ASP A 549 9.88 -13.77 -19.69
CA ASP A 549 8.78 -12.97 -20.22
C ASP A 549 8.03 -12.28 -19.07
N ASP A 550 7.80 -10.98 -19.20
CA ASP A 550 7.19 -10.15 -18.18
C ASP A 550 5.89 -9.53 -18.70
N ARG A 551 4.94 -9.31 -17.81
CA ARG A 551 3.65 -8.68 -18.11
C ARG A 551 2.85 -9.43 -19.17
N ILE A 552 2.86 -10.77 -19.08
CA ILE A 552 2.02 -11.63 -19.90
C ILE A 552 0.56 -11.25 -19.63
N PRO A 553 -0.24 -10.91 -20.66
CA PRO A 553 -1.65 -10.58 -20.47
C PRO A 553 -2.43 -11.77 -19.91
N PHE A 554 -3.40 -11.52 -19.04
CA PHE A 554 -4.29 -12.56 -18.57
C PHE A 554 -5.76 -12.18 -18.77
N ASP A 555 -6.26 -12.62 -19.91
CA ASP A 555 -7.66 -12.45 -20.31
C ASP A 555 -8.35 -13.81 -20.32
N ALA A 556 -9.63 -13.83 -19.93
CA ALA A 556 -10.39 -15.08 -19.81
C ALA A 556 -10.37 -15.93 -21.08
N GLY A 557 -9.94 -17.17 -20.95
CA GLY A 557 -9.88 -18.15 -22.02
C GLY A 557 -8.70 -18.03 -23.00
N LYS A 558 -7.78 -17.10 -22.76
CA LYS A 558 -6.54 -16.98 -23.54
C LYS A 558 -5.52 -18.05 -23.12
N THR A 559 -4.67 -18.42 -24.06
CA THR A 559 -3.53 -19.33 -23.81
C THR A 559 -2.32 -18.81 -24.57
N PHE A 560 -1.25 -18.55 -23.85
CA PHE A 560 0.04 -18.12 -24.38
C PHE A 560 0.97 -19.32 -24.42
N THR A 561 1.56 -19.58 -25.59
CA THR A 561 2.38 -20.76 -25.84
C THR A 561 3.78 -20.38 -26.24
N TYR A 562 4.76 -21.01 -25.59
CA TYR A 562 6.19 -20.90 -25.87
C TYR A 562 6.70 -22.26 -26.33
N LEU A 563 7.48 -22.30 -27.41
CA LEU A 563 8.15 -23.51 -27.86
C LEU A 563 9.64 -23.42 -27.58
N VAL A 564 10.15 -24.33 -26.77
CA VAL A 564 11.53 -24.37 -26.32
C VAL A 564 12.18 -25.65 -26.84
N GLU A 565 13.13 -25.54 -27.74
CA GLU A 565 13.91 -26.68 -28.23
C GLU A 565 15.15 -26.90 -27.34
N THR A 566 15.15 -27.97 -26.54
CA THR A 566 16.33 -28.36 -25.74
C THR A 566 17.34 -29.13 -26.58
N THR A 567 18.64 -28.81 -26.42
CA THR A 567 19.70 -29.34 -27.25
C THR A 567 20.34 -30.61 -26.69
N ASN A 568 20.19 -30.83 -25.40
CA ASN A 568 20.73 -32.02 -24.70
C ASN A 568 19.92 -32.37 -23.48
N ALA A 569 20.15 -33.54 -22.88
CA ALA A 569 19.53 -33.92 -21.63
C ALA A 569 20.09 -33.12 -20.46
N ALA A 570 19.28 -32.20 -19.94
CA ALA A 570 19.59 -31.29 -18.83
C ALA A 570 18.33 -30.93 -18.05
N PRO A 571 18.42 -30.40 -16.84
CA PRO A 571 17.24 -29.88 -16.13
C PRO A 571 16.55 -28.79 -16.93
N LEU A 572 15.21 -28.85 -16.96
CA LEU A 572 14.36 -27.79 -17.48
C LEU A 572 13.44 -27.35 -16.33
N ASP A 573 13.56 -26.06 -15.92
CA ASP A 573 12.77 -25.46 -14.89
C ASP A 573 11.91 -24.35 -15.53
N VAL A 574 10.61 -24.38 -15.26
CA VAL A 574 9.65 -23.37 -15.75
C VAL A 574 8.87 -22.87 -14.56
N GLN A 575 8.84 -21.55 -14.39
CA GLN A 575 8.18 -20.89 -13.27
C GLN A 575 7.22 -19.81 -13.80
N LEU A 576 5.95 -19.93 -13.46
CA LEU A 576 4.92 -18.93 -13.69
C LEU A 576 4.57 -18.29 -12.35
N VAL A 577 4.52 -16.96 -12.33
CA VAL A 577 4.03 -16.17 -11.18
C VAL A 577 3.12 -15.09 -11.69
N TRP A 578 2.05 -14.83 -10.96
CA TRP A 578 1.21 -13.67 -11.22
C TRP A 578 0.83 -12.95 -9.94
N ILE A 579 0.69 -11.64 -10.07
CA ILE A 579 0.10 -10.77 -9.05
C ILE A 579 -1.41 -10.89 -9.20
N ASP A 580 -2.07 -11.35 -8.16
CA ASP A 580 -3.50 -11.63 -8.17
C ASP A 580 -4.29 -10.55 -7.42
N CYS A 581 -5.49 -10.26 -7.90
CA CYS A 581 -6.41 -9.33 -7.26
C CYS A 581 -6.66 -9.72 -5.78
N PRO A 582 -6.77 -8.77 -4.84
CA PRO A 582 -7.01 -9.09 -3.44
C PRO A 582 -8.30 -9.90 -3.26
N ALA A 583 -8.24 -10.91 -2.40
CA ALA A 583 -9.42 -11.64 -2.00
C ALA A 583 -10.19 -10.90 -0.90
N THR A 584 -11.50 -11.04 -0.86
CA THR A 584 -12.32 -10.43 0.19
C THR A 584 -11.98 -11.02 1.55
N SER A 585 -11.50 -10.20 2.50
CA SER A 585 -11.42 -10.55 3.91
C SER A 585 -12.82 -10.89 4.46
N GLY A 586 -12.92 -11.84 5.38
CA GLY A 586 -14.22 -12.21 5.97
C GLY A 586 -14.90 -13.43 5.34
N SER A 587 -14.33 -14.03 4.30
CA SER A 587 -14.74 -15.36 3.88
C SER A 587 -14.20 -16.45 4.84
N SER A 588 -14.73 -17.68 4.75
CA SER A 588 -14.17 -18.81 5.53
C SER A 588 -12.67 -18.97 5.24
N GLN A 589 -11.87 -19.07 6.31
CA GLN A 589 -10.41 -19.16 6.20
C GLN A 589 -9.92 -20.42 5.47
N SER A 590 -10.74 -21.45 5.37
CA SER A 590 -10.42 -22.68 4.63
C SER A 590 -10.78 -22.63 3.14
N ARG A 591 -11.25 -21.49 2.62
CA ARG A 591 -11.52 -21.32 1.19
C ARG A 591 -10.33 -20.75 0.46
N ALA A 592 -10.14 -21.20 -0.77
CA ALA A 592 -9.13 -20.64 -1.68
C ALA A 592 -9.26 -19.12 -1.78
N ARG A 593 -8.13 -18.43 -1.73
CA ARG A 593 -8.02 -16.97 -1.90
C ARG A 593 -7.66 -16.56 -3.32
N LEU A 594 -7.41 -17.53 -4.18
CA LEU A 594 -7.13 -17.29 -5.58
C LEU A 594 -8.38 -16.68 -6.25
N VAL A 595 -8.19 -15.53 -6.90
CA VAL A 595 -9.22 -14.79 -7.62
C VAL A 595 -9.07 -15.01 -9.12
N ASN A 596 -7.90 -14.74 -9.66
CA ASN A 596 -7.55 -15.05 -11.04
C ASN A 596 -6.72 -16.34 -11.05
N ASP A 597 -7.08 -17.26 -11.90
CA ASP A 597 -6.52 -18.61 -11.98
C ASP A 597 -5.83 -18.83 -13.32
N LEU A 598 -4.51 -18.89 -13.28
CA LEU A 598 -3.65 -19.18 -14.43
C LEU A 598 -3.04 -20.56 -14.24
N ASP A 599 -2.99 -21.35 -15.30
CA ASP A 599 -2.42 -22.70 -15.31
C ASP A 599 -1.13 -22.76 -16.13
N LEU A 600 -0.07 -23.31 -15.55
CA LEU A 600 1.14 -23.69 -16.26
C LEU A 600 1.07 -25.16 -16.70
N THR A 601 1.20 -25.39 -17.99
CA THR A 601 1.30 -26.75 -18.55
C THR A 601 2.50 -26.86 -19.46
N VAL A 602 3.30 -27.90 -19.26
CA VAL A 602 4.42 -28.24 -20.14
C VAL A 602 4.14 -29.57 -20.81
N THR A 603 4.26 -29.65 -22.14
CA THR A 603 4.11 -30.89 -22.91
C THR A 603 5.26 -31.11 -23.84
N ALA A 604 5.66 -32.36 -24.03
CA ALA A 604 6.66 -32.72 -25.02
C ALA A 604 6.42 -34.15 -25.54
N GLU A 605 6.83 -34.42 -26.77
CA GLU A 605 6.91 -35.74 -27.30
C GLU A 605 8.35 -36.28 -27.10
N THR A 606 8.52 -37.19 -26.18
CA THR A 606 9.83 -37.79 -25.85
C THR A 606 9.77 -39.30 -26.06
N ASN A 607 10.73 -39.83 -26.81
CA ASN A 607 10.80 -41.25 -27.13
C ASN A 607 9.50 -41.85 -27.77
N GLY A 608 8.79 -41.03 -28.54
CA GLY A 608 7.54 -41.43 -29.21
C GLY A 608 6.31 -41.47 -28.30
N ALA A 609 6.41 -40.97 -27.09
CA ALA A 609 5.30 -40.79 -26.14
C ALA A 609 5.08 -39.34 -25.78
N SER A 610 3.82 -38.89 -25.76
CA SER A 610 3.47 -37.54 -25.26
C SER A 610 3.50 -37.56 -23.74
N GLN A 611 4.22 -36.60 -23.17
CA GLN A 611 4.27 -36.37 -21.73
C GLN A 611 3.71 -34.97 -21.41
N THR A 612 3.02 -34.87 -20.29
CA THR A 612 2.44 -33.62 -19.79
C THR A 612 2.82 -33.44 -18.33
N TRP A 613 3.29 -32.25 -17.99
CA TRP A 613 3.56 -31.84 -16.62
C TRP A 613 2.68 -30.62 -16.31
N LEU A 614 2.01 -30.68 -15.18
CA LEU A 614 1.18 -29.58 -14.66
C LEU A 614 1.96 -28.78 -13.63
N GLY A 615 1.59 -27.55 -13.44
CA GLY A 615 2.15 -26.66 -12.42
C GLY A 615 2.11 -27.30 -11.03
N ASN A 616 3.19 -27.12 -10.28
CA ASN A 616 3.38 -27.68 -8.92
C ASN A 616 3.33 -29.21 -8.82
N GLY A 617 3.46 -29.93 -9.95
CA GLY A 617 3.67 -31.39 -10.01
C GLY A 617 2.46 -32.25 -9.64
N GLY A 618 1.25 -31.68 -9.64
CA GLY A 618 0.00 -32.42 -9.37
C GLY A 618 -0.50 -33.23 -10.57
N ASP A 619 -1.45 -34.14 -10.31
CA ASP A 619 -2.21 -34.85 -11.35
C ASP A 619 -3.37 -34.02 -11.89
N VAL A 620 -3.66 -32.90 -11.26
CA VAL A 620 -4.68 -31.91 -11.61
C VAL A 620 -4.06 -30.50 -11.51
N PRO A 621 -4.58 -29.52 -12.25
CA PRO A 621 -4.11 -28.14 -12.15
C PRO A 621 -4.21 -27.57 -10.72
N ASP A 622 -3.27 -26.73 -10.32
CA ASP A 622 -3.30 -26.01 -9.05
C ASP A 622 -4.41 -24.95 -9.07
N ARG A 623 -5.18 -24.83 -8.03
CA ARG A 623 -6.29 -23.87 -7.87
C ARG A 623 -6.15 -23.04 -6.60
N LEU A 624 -4.93 -22.97 -6.06
CA LEU A 624 -4.67 -22.36 -4.77
C LEU A 624 -3.60 -21.27 -4.85
N ASN A 625 -2.50 -21.54 -5.56
CA ASN A 625 -1.31 -20.73 -5.53
C ASN A 625 -1.25 -19.73 -6.70
N THR A 626 -0.60 -18.59 -6.49
CA THR A 626 -0.27 -17.58 -7.53
C THR A 626 1.11 -17.84 -8.14
N THR A 627 1.65 -19.02 -7.90
CA THR A 627 2.99 -19.43 -8.32
C THR A 627 2.93 -20.89 -8.72
N GLU A 628 3.26 -21.19 -9.96
CA GLU A 628 3.29 -22.54 -10.50
C GLU A 628 4.64 -22.90 -11.10
N SER A 629 5.12 -24.11 -10.82
CA SER A 629 6.44 -24.60 -11.21
C SER A 629 6.36 -25.95 -11.89
N VAL A 630 7.04 -26.08 -13.03
CA VAL A 630 7.35 -27.39 -13.63
C VAL A 630 8.86 -27.58 -13.61
N ARG A 631 9.33 -28.64 -12.96
CA ARG A 631 10.75 -28.98 -12.86
C ARG A 631 11.02 -30.39 -13.39
N ILE A 632 11.68 -30.45 -14.52
CA ILE A 632 12.05 -31.71 -15.18
C ILE A 632 13.55 -31.94 -14.94
N GLY A 633 13.92 -32.81 -13.98
CA GLY A 633 15.31 -32.99 -13.55
C GLY A 633 16.28 -33.46 -14.64
N SER A 634 15.79 -34.13 -15.67
CA SER A 634 16.55 -34.55 -16.85
C SER A 634 15.65 -34.52 -18.07
N ALA A 635 15.44 -33.33 -18.62
CA ALA A 635 14.64 -33.13 -19.82
C ALA A 635 15.42 -33.61 -21.04
N PRO A 636 14.97 -34.64 -21.79
CA PRO A 636 15.59 -35.08 -23.04
C PRO A 636 15.62 -33.95 -24.09
N ALA A 637 16.51 -34.06 -25.09
CA ALA A 637 16.47 -33.18 -26.27
C ALA A 637 15.13 -33.37 -27.01
N ALA A 638 14.30 -32.33 -27.00
CA ALA A 638 12.97 -32.30 -27.57
C ALA A 638 12.47 -30.88 -27.68
N VAL A 639 11.35 -30.69 -28.38
CA VAL A 639 10.58 -29.45 -28.34
C VAL A 639 9.57 -29.53 -27.19
N TYR A 640 9.71 -28.63 -26.25
CA TYR A 640 8.81 -28.47 -25.12
C TYR A 640 7.83 -27.33 -25.43
N ARG A 641 6.55 -27.62 -25.33
CA ARG A 641 5.47 -26.66 -25.43
C ARG A 641 5.10 -26.23 -24.01
N ILE A 642 5.37 -25.00 -23.67
CA ILE A 642 5.02 -24.36 -22.40
C ILE A 642 3.77 -23.52 -22.65
N SER A 643 2.70 -23.79 -21.94
CA SER A 643 1.42 -23.09 -22.09
C SER A 643 1.02 -22.42 -20.78
N VAL A 644 0.74 -21.12 -20.84
CA VAL A 644 0.12 -20.33 -19.78
C VAL A 644 -1.35 -20.15 -20.16
N CYS A 645 -2.24 -20.79 -19.42
CA CYS A 645 -3.69 -20.80 -19.70
C CYS A 645 -4.42 -19.92 -18.70
N CYS A 646 -5.15 -18.92 -19.16
CA CYS A 646 -6.00 -18.06 -18.34
C CYS A 646 -7.35 -18.76 -18.11
N THR A 647 -7.42 -19.61 -17.08
CA THR A 647 -8.51 -20.55 -16.87
C THR A 647 -9.74 -19.91 -16.26
N ASN A 648 -9.56 -19.07 -15.23
CA ASN A 648 -10.66 -18.34 -14.62
C ASN A 648 -10.17 -16.93 -14.25
N ILE A 649 -10.59 -15.93 -14.99
CA ILE A 649 -10.18 -14.54 -14.80
C ILE A 649 -11.41 -13.73 -14.38
N VAL A 650 -11.34 -13.12 -13.20
CA VAL A 650 -12.36 -12.22 -12.64
C VAL A 650 -12.01 -10.77 -12.98
N TYR A 651 -10.73 -10.41 -12.82
CA TYR A 651 -10.17 -9.11 -13.16
C TYR A 651 -8.99 -9.33 -14.10
N ASP A 652 -9.03 -8.75 -15.28
CA ASP A 652 -7.97 -8.90 -16.26
C ASP A 652 -6.76 -8.00 -16.01
N SER A 653 -5.72 -8.17 -16.81
CA SER A 653 -4.48 -7.39 -16.73
C SER A 653 -4.63 -5.91 -17.06
N GLU A 654 -5.79 -5.47 -17.58
CA GLU A 654 -6.09 -4.05 -17.78
C GLU A 654 -6.47 -3.35 -16.47
N THR A 655 -6.99 -4.12 -15.50
CA THR A 655 -7.43 -3.58 -14.20
C THR A 655 -6.33 -3.55 -13.15
N GLY A 656 -5.22 -4.27 -13.37
CA GLY A 656 -4.06 -4.32 -12.46
C GLY A 656 -3.31 -5.64 -12.56
N GLY A 657 -2.30 -5.81 -11.71
CA GLY A 657 -1.49 -7.00 -11.64
C GLY A 657 -0.53 -7.20 -12.82
N ALA A 658 0.20 -8.29 -12.79
CA ALA A 658 1.09 -8.74 -13.86
C ALA A 658 1.30 -10.25 -13.76
N ALA A 659 1.56 -10.93 -14.88
CA ALA A 659 2.04 -12.30 -14.92
C ALA A 659 3.42 -12.38 -15.57
N ALA A 660 4.27 -13.27 -15.09
CA ALA A 660 5.62 -13.43 -15.62
C ALA A 660 6.07 -14.89 -15.66
N LEU A 661 6.93 -15.17 -16.63
CA LEU A 661 7.49 -16.50 -16.87
C LEU A 661 9.02 -16.45 -16.79
N TYR A 662 9.58 -17.40 -16.03
CA TYR A 662 11.01 -17.68 -15.99
C TYR A 662 11.24 -19.11 -16.46
N ILE A 663 12.07 -19.28 -17.50
CA ILE A 663 12.43 -20.59 -18.08
C ILE A 663 13.95 -20.74 -17.99
N ARG A 664 14.41 -21.85 -17.43
CA ARG A 664 15.82 -22.17 -17.31
C ARG A 664 16.11 -23.58 -17.82
N GLY A 665 17.01 -23.71 -18.79
CA GLY A 665 17.31 -25.02 -19.39
C GLY A 665 18.44 -24.99 -20.42
N ALA A 666 18.74 -26.12 -21.04
CA ALA A 666 19.74 -26.24 -22.09
C ALA A 666 19.14 -25.94 -23.46
N PHE A 667 18.93 -24.68 -23.79
CA PHE A 667 18.39 -24.20 -25.06
C PHE A 667 19.08 -22.90 -25.49
N ASP A 668 18.88 -22.48 -26.74
CA ASP A 668 19.25 -21.12 -27.16
C ASP A 668 18.07 -20.17 -26.87
N PRO A 669 18.25 -19.15 -26.01
CA PRO A 669 17.18 -18.21 -25.69
C PRO A 669 16.59 -17.46 -26.92
N LYS A 670 17.38 -17.37 -28.01
CA LYS A 670 16.94 -16.70 -29.24
C LYS A 670 16.08 -17.59 -30.14
N SER A 671 16.11 -18.90 -29.91
CA SER A 671 15.31 -19.88 -30.66
C SER A 671 13.97 -20.18 -30.03
N VAL A 672 13.67 -19.58 -28.89
CA VAL A 672 12.34 -19.74 -28.25
C VAL A 672 11.29 -19.06 -29.13
N ASP A 673 10.32 -19.86 -29.59
CA ASP A 673 9.14 -19.33 -30.29
C ASP A 673 8.16 -18.81 -29.23
N GLU A 674 7.96 -17.50 -29.23
CA GLU A 674 7.19 -16.79 -28.20
C GLU A 674 5.80 -16.41 -28.74
N PRO A 675 4.82 -16.17 -27.88
CA PRO A 675 3.56 -15.56 -28.29
C PRO A 675 3.79 -14.22 -28.99
N ASP A 676 3.01 -13.94 -30.03
CA ASP A 676 3.15 -12.71 -30.82
C ASP A 676 2.54 -11.51 -30.06
N LEU A 677 3.26 -11.05 -29.06
CA LEU A 677 2.91 -9.95 -28.17
C LEU A 677 3.78 -8.73 -28.45
N VAL A 678 3.23 -7.55 -28.23
CA VAL A 678 3.94 -6.26 -28.30
C VAL A 678 3.74 -5.48 -27.01
N THR A 679 4.72 -4.65 -26.67
CA THR A 679 4.67 -3.83 -25.45
C THR A 679 3.89 -2.54 -25.73
N LEU A 680 2.93 -2.26 -24.87
CA LEU A 680 2.18 -1.02 -24.84
C LEU A 680 2.54 -0.23 -23.58
N SER A 681 3.07 0.99 -23.75
CA SER A 681 3.41 1.90 -22.67
C SER A 681 2.55 3.15 -22.72
N VAL A 682 1.80 3.42 -21.68
CA VAL A 682 1.02 4.66 -21.53
C VAL A 682 1.56 5.42 -20.33
N SER A 683 1.90 6.66 -20.51
CA SER A 683 2.43 7.52 -19.45
C SER A 683 1.86 8.94 -19.53
N VAL A 684 2.09 9.71 -18.50
CA VAL A 684 1.72 11.12 -18.38
C VAL A 684 2.95 11.92 -17.98
N ASP A 685 2.92 13.22 -18.14
CA ASP A 685 3.98 14.11 -17.66
C ASP A 685 4.29 13.87 -16.17
N PRO A 686 5.57 13.88 -15.76
CA PRO A 686 5.96 13.56 -14.38
C PRO A 686 5.23 14.43 -13.34
N GLY A 687 4.84 13.80 -12.23
CA GLY A 687 4.15 14.46 -11.13
C GLY A 687 2.65 14.65 -11.32
N LEU A 688 2.08 14.14 -12.41
CA LEU A 688 0.64 14.20 -12.68
C LEU A 688 0.01 12.81 -12.59
N VAL A 689 -1.24 12.78 -12.15
CA VAL A 689 -2.09 11.58 -12.03
C VAL A 689 -3.25 11.71 -13.02
N LEU A 690 -3.56 10.61 -13.70
CA LEU A 690 -4.72 10.51 -14.59
C LEU A 690 -5.77 9.57 -13.98
N GLU A 691 -6.98 10.08 -13.84
CA GLU A 691 -8.16 9.27 -13.61
C GLU A 691 -8.85 9.02 -14.96
N ASP A 692 -9.40 7.82 -15.17
CA ASP A 692 -10.16 7.46 -16.37
C ASP A 692 -9.40 7.48 -17.72
N ALA A 693 -8.07 7.39 -17.74
CA ALA A 693 -7.34 7.16 -18.97
C ALA A 693 -7.60 5.73 -19.51
N CYS A 694 -7.76 5.60 -20.81
CA CYS A 694 -7.92 4.31 -21.47
C CYS A 694 -6.87 4.19 -22.62
N PRO A 695 -6.03 3.17 -22.64
CA PRO A 695 -5.71 2.28 -21.52
C PRO A 695 -5.14 3.06 -20.32
N SER A 696 -5.29 2.52 -19.12
CA SER A 696 -4.73 3.16 -17.92
C SER A 696 -3.21 3.36 -18.03
N VAL A 697 -2.68 4.34 -17.31
CA VAL A 697 -1.23 4.59 -17.23
C VAL A 697 -0.50 3.33 -16.75
N GLY A 698 0.60 2.99 -17.42
CA GLY A 698 1.39 1.81 -17.12
C GLY A 698 1.97 1.13 -18.36
N VAL A 699 2.66 0.02 -18.13
CA VAL A 699 3.23 -0.81 -19.19
C VAL A 699 2.55 -2.18 -19.16
N ARG A 700 2.13 -2.65 -20.32
CA ARG A 700 1.46 -3.95 -20.51
C ARG A 700 1.85 -4.58 -21.86
N LYS A 701 1.64 -5.87 -22.00
CA LYS A 701 1.70 -6.54 -23.32
C LYS A 701 0.31 -6.74 -23.87
N VAL A 702 0.21 -6.68 -25.18
CA VAL A 702 -1.03 -6.93 -25.93
C VAL A 702 -0.72 -7.80 -27.15
N GLU A 703 -1.72 -8.56 -27.63
CA GLU A 703 -1.56 -9.37 -28.84
C GLU A 703 -1.28 -8.44 -30.05
N LYS A 704 -0.26 -8.79 -30.83
CA LYS A 704 0.07 -8.11 -32.07
C LYS A 704 -1.10 -8.17 -33.05
N GLY A 705 -1.40 -7.04 -33.67
CA GLY A 705 -2.55 -6.90 -34.54
C GLY A 705 -3.84 -6.50 -33.82
N SER A 706 -3.84 -6.36 -32.50
CA SER A 706 -4.98 -5.83 -31.74
C SER A 706 -5.23 -4.37 -32.07
N THR A 707 -6.49 -3.98 -32.05
CA THR A 707 -6.86 -2.56 -32.13
C THR A 707 -7.01 -2.01 -30.72
N ILE A 708 -6.16 -1.07 -30.34
CA ILE A 708 -6.20 -0.39 -29.06
C ILE A 708 -6.78 1.00 -29.24
N SER A 709 -7.79 1.28 -28.42
CA SER A 709 -8.39 2.63 -28.34
C SER A 709 -7.76 3.37 -27.18
N PHE A 710 -7.23 4.55 -27.47
CA PHE A 710 -6.63 5.44 -26.49
C PHE A 710 -7.59 6.57 -26.18
N CYS A 711 -7.77 6.89 -24.91
CA CYS A 711 -8.48 8.09 -24.48
C CYS A 711 -7.79 8.74 -23.28
N ALA A 712 -7.68 10.06 -23.33
CA ALA A 712 -7.15 10.85 -22.24
C ALA A 712 -8.25 11.70 -21.60
N PRO A 713 -8.32 11.83 -20.28
CA PRO A 713 -9.21 12.78 -19.62
C PRO A 713 -8.86 14.22 -20.01
N ALA A 714 -9.80 15.14 -19.84
CA ALA A 714 -9.58 16.57 -20.14
C ALA A 714 -8.57 17.21 -19.18
N TRP A 715 -8.39 16.61 -18.04
CA TRP A 715 -7.58 17.11 -16.93
C TRP A 715 -6.68 16.01 -16.38
N ALA A 716 -5.45 16.37 -16.04
CA ALA A 716 -4.60 15.60 -15.13
C ALA A 716 -4.49 16.33 -13.80
N TYR A 717 -4.22 15.62 -12.73
CA TYR A 717 -4.19 16.15 -11.40
C TYR A 717 -2.78 16.12 -10.81
N GLN A 718 -2.40 17.20 -10.16
CA GLN A 718 -1.25 17.20 -9.27
C GLN A 718 -1.78 16.94 -7.87
N CYS A 719 -1.20 15.94 -7.19
CA CYS A 719 -1.62 15.52 -5.87
C CYS A 719 -0.55 15.87 -4.84
N SER A 720 -0.98 16.13 -3.59
CA SER A 720 -0.09 16.25 -2.44
C SER A 720 0.59 14.90 -2.14
N GLY A 721 1.60 14.91 -1.28
CA GLY A 721 2.24 13.68 -0.79
C GLY A 721 1.28 12.67 -0.15
N GLN A 722 0.08 13.11 0.24
CA GLN A 722 -1.01 12.26 0.75
C GLN A 722 -2.02 11.84 -0.34
N GLY A 723 -1.71 12.06 -1.61
CA GLY A 723 -2.57 11.68 -2.73
C GLY A 723 -3.79 12.59 -2.94
N THR A 724 -3.93 13.70 -2.21
CA THR A 724 -5.05 14.63 -2.38
C THR A 724 -4.80 15.54 -3.58
N PRO A 725 -5.69 15.57 -4.59
CA PRO A 725 -5.55 16.49 -5.71
C PRO A 725 -5.68 17.95 -5.24
N PHE A 726 -4.72 18.81 -5.58
CA PHE A 726 -4.76 20.24 -5.27
C PHE A 726 -4.71 21.15 -6.49
N ALA A 727 -4.28 20.65 -7.64
CA ALA A 727 -4.25 21.38 -8.89
C ALA A 727 -4.63 20.47 -10.07
N ARG A 728 -5.14 21.06 -11.14
CA ARG A 728 -5.41 20.33 -12.37
C ARG A 728 -4.80 21.04 -13.59
N HIS A 729 -4.36 20.24 -14.53
CA HIS A 729 -3.65 20.64 -15.72
C HIS A 729 -4.49 20.29 -16.94
N ALA A 730 -4.66 21.22 -17.88
CA ALA A 730 -5.43 21.00 -19.09
C ALA A 730 -4.67 20.12 -20.08
N PHE A 731 -5.38 19.22 -20.75
CA PHE A 731 -4.81 18.41 -21.83
C PHE A 731 -4.27 19.25 -22.97
N GLN A 732 -3.03 18.98 -23.40
CA GLN A 732 -2.34 19.65 -24.49
C GLN A 732 -2.17 18.77 -25.72
N GLY A 733 -2.03 17.47 -25.53
CA GLY A 733 -1.80 16.56 -26.63
C GLY A 733 -1.15 15.25 -26.21
N HIS A 734 -0.59 14.54 -27.17
CA HIS A 734 0.18 13.33 -26.92
C HIS A 734 1.43 13.28 -27.78
N VAL A 735 2.40 12.49 -27.33
CA VAL A 735 3.58 12.08 -28.10
C VAL A 735 3.59 10.56 -28.13
N GLY A 736 3.73 9.97 -29.31
CA GLY A 736 3.71 8.53 -29.49
C GLY A 736 4.96 7.99 -30.18
N THR A 737 5.22 6.71 -30.00
CA THR A 737 6.21 5.91 -30.73
C THR A 737 5.58 4.61 -31.20
N GLY A 738 6.27 3.84 -32.05
CA GLY A 738 5.73 2.62 -32.61
C GLY A 738 4.59 2.88 -33.58
N ASP A 739 3.45 2.25 -33.32
CA ASP A 739 2.26 2.41 -34.20
C ASP A 739 1.38 3.62 -33.78
N ALA A 740 1.65 4.24 -32.62
CA ALA A 740 0.94 5.44 -32.22
C ALA A 740 1.35 6.67 -33.04
N PRO A 741 0.45 7.64 -33.23
CA PRO A 741 0.81 8.92 -33.88
C PRO A 741 1.96 9.59 -33.14
N THR A 742 2.99 10.06 -33.90
CA THR A 742 4.20 10.68 -33.30
C THR A 742 3.88 11.89 -32.41
N SER A 743 2.80 12.61 -32.71
CA SER A 743 2.22 13.66 -31.88
C SER A 743 0.81 14.00 -32.37
N GLY A 744 -0.01 14.53 -31.49
CA GLY A 744 -1.35 14.98 -31.83
C GLY A 744 -2.02 15.74 -30.70
N THR A 745 -3.16 16.38 -31.00
CA THR A 745 -4.01 17.09 -30.05
C THR A 745 -5.33 16.35 -29.78
N ALA A 746 -5.53 15.19 -30.42
CA ALA A 746 -6.70 14.37 -30.16
C ALA A 746 -6.57 13.67 -28.79
N ARG A 747 -7.62 13.71 -27.98
CA ARG A 747 -7.72 12.98 -26.72
C ARG A 747 -8.12 11.51 -26.94
N GLU A 748 -8.70 11.21 -28.10
CA GLU A 748 -9.18 9.87 -28.43
C GLU A 748 -8.67 9.48 -29.82
N PHE A 749 -8.09 8.30 -29.95
CA PHE A 749 -7.71 7.68 -31.21
C PHE A 749 -7.56 6.16 -31.03
N SER A 750 -7.56 5.43 -32.15
CA SER A 750 -7.34 3.97 -32.14
C SER A 750 -6.24 3.61 -33.13
N VAL A 751 -5.42 2.65 -32.77
CA VAL A 751 -4.35 2.10 -33.64
C VAL A 751 -4.36 0.57 -33.59
N VAL A 752 -3.94 -0.05 -34.71
CA VAL A 752 -3.61 -1.47 -34.74
C VAL A 752 -2.15 -1.62 -34.31
N VAL A 753 -1.88 -2.22 -33.18
CA VAL A 753 -0.52 -2.35 -32.65
C VAL A 753 0.18 -3.57 -33.24
N SER A 754 1.26 -3.34 -33.96
CA SER A 754 2.11 -4.38 -34.58
C SER A 754 3.55 -4.32 -34.10
N ASN A 755 3.90 -3.26 -33.39
CA ASN A 755 5.22 -2.99 -32.81
C ASN A 755 5.04 -2.46 -31.39
N ASP A 756 6.10 -2.52 -30.58
CA ASP A 756 6.14 -1.85 -29.30
C ASP A 756 5.74 -0.39 -29.45
N THR A 757 4.74 0.00 -28.70
CA THR A 757 4.05 1.28 -28.89
C THR A 757 4.00 2.03 -27.56
N SER A 758 4.35 3.32 -27.59
CA SER A 758 4.20 4.19 -26.43
C SER A 758 3.34 5.39 -26.72
N VAL A 759 2.61 5.84 -25.71
CA VAL A 759 1.85 7.10 -25.72
C VAL A 759 2.15 7.84 -24.42
N VAL A 760 2.63 9.07 -24.55
CA VAL A 760 2.83 9.99 -23.44
C VAL A 760 1.76 11.09 -23.56
N TRP A 761 0.85 11.14 -22.60
CA TRP A 761 -0.14 12.18 -22.52
C TRP A 761 0.50 13.46 -21.96
N ARG A 762 0.31 14.57 -22.65
CA ARG A 762 0.88 15.87 -22.32
C ARG A 762 -0.19 16.80 -21.79
N TYR A 763 0.14 17.47 -20.71
CA TYR A 763 -0.71 18.47 -20.07
C TYR A 763 0.04 19.79 -19.92
N ASP A 764 -0.66 20.87 -19.62
CA ASP A 764 -0.02 22.18 -19.40
C ASP A 764 1.04 22.08 -18.29
N ALA A 765 2.19 22.65 -18.55
CA ALA A 765 3.30 22.68 -17.57
C ALA A 765 2.96 23.49 -16.31
N ARG A 766 1.98 24.41 -16.43
CA ARG A 766 1.42 25.14 -15.29
C ARG A 766 0.01 24.64 -15.03
N ALA A 767 -0.36 24.54 -13.78
CA ALA A 767 -1.72 24.24 -13.42
C ALA A 767 -2.70 25.20 -14.09
N SER A 768 -3.72 24.67 -14.74
CA SER A 768 -4.79 25.46 -15.33
C SER A 768 -5.73 25.99 -14.28
N ASP A 769 -5.97 25.18 -13.26
CA ASP A 769 -6.83 25.50 -12.13
C ASP A 769 -6.26 24.91 -10.85
N TYR A 770 -6.42 25.61 -9.75
CA TYR A 770 -6.05 25.15 -8.41
C TYR A 770 -7.30 24.83 -7.58
N LEU A 771 -7.20 23.88 -6.68
CA LEU A 771 -8.30 23.54 -5.77
C LEU A 771 -8.39 24.60 -4.68
N LEU A 772 -9.52 25.31 -4.66
CA LEU A 772 -9.92 26.17 -3.54
C LEU A 772 -10.97 25.41 -2.73
N ARG A 773 -10.61 24.94 -1.55
CA ARG A 773 -11.53 24.31 -0.60
C ARG A 773 -11.96 25.30 0.46
N PHE A 774 -13.22 25.29 0.78
CA PHE A 774 -13.78 25.96 1.93
C PHE A 774 -14.10 24.92 2.98
N CYS A 775 -13.50 25.07 4.14
CA CYS A 775 -13.72 24.17 5.27
C CYS A 775 -14.38 25.00 6.37
N ALA A 776 -15.46 24.49 6.94
CA ALA A 776 -16.15 25.13 8.06
C ALA A 776 -16.19 24.15 9.23
N TYR A 777 -15.79 24.63 10.39
CA TYR A 777 -15.98 23.94 11.66
C TYR A 777 -17.08 24.63 12.47
N ARG A 778 -17.86 23.83 13.17
CA ARG A 778 -19.01 24.28 13.92
C ARG A 778 -19.12 23.53 15.23
N GLU A 779 -19.11 24.22 16.34
CA GLU A 779 -19.23 23.66 17.67
C GLU A 779 -20.48 24.18 18.39
N GLY A 780 -21.14 23.30 19.14
CA GLY A 780 -22.16 23.70 20.11
C GLY A 780 -23.47 24.22 19.55
N VAL A 781 -23.86 23.93 18.30
CA VAL A 781 -25.08 24.47 17.71
C VAL A 781 -26.26 23.52 17.88
N PRO A 782 -27.36 23.92 18.53
CA PRO A 782 -28.58 23.11 18.70
C PRO A 782 -29.30 22.82 17.37
N GLU A 783 -29.94 21.63 17.29
CA GLU A 783 -30.60 21.02 16.11
C GLU A 783 -31.78 21.80 15.46
N ARG A 784 -31.84 23.12 15.43
CA ARG A 784 -32.99 23.82 14.85
C ARG A 784 -32.62 24.81 13.76
N ASP A 785 -33.26 24.64 12.59
CA ASP A 785 -33.39 25.53 11.45
C ASP A 785 -32.09 26.10 10.87
N TYR A 786 -31.51 25.37 9.88
CA TYR A 786 -30.32 25.80 9.18
C TYR A 786 -30.58 26.07 7.72
N ASP A 787 -30.34 27.32 7.32
CA ASP A 787 -30.08 27.62 5.92
C ASP A 787 -28.68 27.08 5.53
N PRO A 788 -28.48 26.53 4.32
CA PRO A 788 -27.21 26.08 3.87
C PRO A 788 -26.18 27.23 3.88
N PHE A 789 -24.97 26.97 4.38
CA PHE A 789 -23.91 27.96 4.31
C PHE A 789 -23.56 28.20 2.84
N GLU A 790 -23.55 29.44 2.42
CA GLU A 790 -23.13 29.87 1.10
C GLU A 790 -21.82 30.65 1.17
N TYR A 791 -20.81 30.20 0.45
CA TYR A 791 -19.63 30.99 0.19
C TYR A 791 -19.70 31.60 -1.21
N THR A 792 -19.40 32.87 -1.31
CA THR A 792 -19.32 33.55 -2.60
C THR A 792 -17.89 33.97 -2.84
N ALA A 793 -17.28 33.57 -3.94
CA ALA A 793 -15.96 34.04 -4.35
C ALA A 793 -16.06 34.90 -5.62
N TRP A 794 -15.34 36.03 -5.63
CA TRP A 794 -15.18 36.89 -6.77
C TRP A 794 -14.00 36.42 -7.61
N LEU A 795 -14.25 36.18 -8.89
CA LEU A 795 -13.24 35.79 -9.85
C LEU A 795 -12.44 37.01 -10.34
N PRO A 796 -11.23 36.84 -10.84
CA PRO A 796 -10.43 37.92 -11.40
C PRO A 796 -11.10 38.73 -12.52
N ASN A 797 -12.05 38.10 -13.23
CA ASN A 797 -12.84 38.74 -14.28
C ASN A 797 -14.08 39.52 -13.77
N GLY A 798 -14.23 39.65 -12.45
CA GLY A 798 -15.35 40.37 -11.82
C GLY A 798 -16.67 39.60 -11.71
N THR A 799 -16.70 38.32 -12.15
CA THR A 799 -17.87 37.46 -11.92
C THR A 799 -17.76 36.76 -10.56
N THR A 800 -18.84 36.20 -10.07
CA THR A 800 -18.89 35.45 -8.81
C THR A 800 -19.29 34.01 -9.06
N PHE A 801 -18.80 33.09 -8.22
CA PHE A 801 -19.37 31.78 -8.06
C PHE A 801 -19.77 31.55 -6.59
N ARG A 802 -20.77 30.69 -6.40
CA ARG A 802 -21.22 30.28 -5.07
C ARG A 802 -20.92 28.80 -4.84
N LEU A 803 -20.50 28.49 -3.64
CA LEU A 803 -20.42 27.13 -3.11
C LEU A 803 -21.43 27.03 -1.96
N SER A 804 -22.34 26.09 -2.06
CA SER A 804 -23.29 25.77 -0.98
C SER A 804 -22.94 24.40 -0.42
N PHE A 805 -22.93 24.29 0.89
CA PHE A 805 -22.79 23.00 1.56
C PHE A 805 -24.12 22.25 1.51
N PRO A 806 -24.13 20.92 1.33
CA PRO A 806 -25.34 20.13 1.34
C PRO A 806 -26.10 20.26 2.68
N GLU A 807 -27.39 20.33 2.65
CA GLU A 807 -28.28 20.42 3.86
C GLU A 807 -28.05 19.29 4.86
N ASP A 808 -27.61 18.12 4.38
CA ASP A 808 -27.37 16.93 5.21
C ASP A 808 -25.99 16.94 5.95
N ALA A 809 -25.11 17.88 5.63
CA ALA A 809 -23.76 17.95 6.21
C ALA A 809 -23.72 18.61 7.61
N ALA A 810 -24.86 19.01 8.16
CA ALA A 810 -24.93 19.97 9.27
C ALA A 810 -25.43 19.39 10.60
N LYS A 811 -25.38 18.07 10.83
CA LYS A 811 -25.81 17.46 12.10
C LYS A 811 -24.65 17.02 12.95
N GLY A 812 -24.33 17.80 13.98
CA GLY A 812 -23.28 17.51 14.97
C GLY A 812 -22.02 18.34 14.77
N ASP A 813 -21.04 18.20 15.66
CA ASP A 813 -19.69 18.76 15.51
C ASP A 813 -19.03 18.12 14.28
N ALA A 814 -19.10 18.78 13.15
CA ALA A 814 -18.68 18.21 11.87
C ALA A 814 -17.84 19.22 11.10
N PHE A 815 -16.71 18.73 10.60
CA PHE A 815 -16.00 19.41 9.52
C PHE A 815 -16.82 19.27 8.23
N VAL A 816 -17.15 20.40 7.63
CA VAL A 816 -17.81 20.44 6.33
C VAL A 816 -16.88 21.11 5.35
N HIS A 817 -16.62 20.49 4.21
CA HIS A 817 -15.82 21.08 3.15
C HIS A 817 -16.55 21.04 1.81
N ALA A 818 -16.39 22.10 1.04
CA ALA A 818 -16.76 22.16 -0.35
C ALA A 818 -15.60 22.76 -1.14
N GLY A 819 -15.22 22.14 -2.24
CA GLY A 819 -14.09 22.56 -3.05
C GLY A 819 -14.47 22.77 -4.52
N ARG A 820 -13.77 23.67 -5.18
CA ARG A 820 -13.86 23.87 -6.62
C ARG A 820 -12.49 24.21 -7.19
N TYR A 821 -12.17 23.64 -8.35
CA TYR A 821 -11.02 24.06 -9.12
C TYR A 821 -11.25 25.44 -9.75
N VAL A 822 -10.29 26.34 -9.55
CA VAL A 822 -10.36 27.73 -10.02
C VAL A 822 -9.06 28.11 -10.74
N PRO A 823 -9.11 28.95 -11.81
CA PRO A 823 -7.92 29.41 -12.51
C PRO A 823 -6.94 30.14 -11.60
N PRO A 824 -5.63 30.21 -11.95
CA PRO A 824 -4.68 31.04 -11.24
C PRO A 824 -5.11 32.52 -11.23
N GLY A 825 -4.92 33.22 -10.13
CA GLY A 825 -5.23 34.63 -10.01
C GLY A 825 -5.62 35.04 -8.61
N SER A 826 -6.00 36.32 -8.47
CA SER A 826 -6.42 36.86 -7.18
C SER A 826 -7.93 36.71 -6.99
N TYR A 827 -8.31 36.18 -5.86
CA TYR A 827 -9.71 35.92 -5.49
C TYR A 827 -10.05 36.64 -4.22
N ARG A 828 -11.33 37.01 -4.09
CA ARG A 828 -11.89 37.62 -2.87
C ARG A 828 -13.07 36.77 -2.38
N PRO A 829 -12.82 35.70 -1.60
CA PRO A 829 -13.89 35.00 -0.89
C PRO A 829 -14.62 35.93 0.08
N SER A 830 -15.94 35.75 0.21
CA SER A 830 -16.75 36.45 1.19
C SER A 830 -17.74 35.48 1.85
N TRP A 831 -18.07 35.75 3.11
CA TRP A 831 -18.87 34.90 3.96
C TRP A 831 -20.17 35.61 4.37
N GLY A 832 -21.27 34.86 4.47
CA GLY A 832 -22.49 35.28 5.14
C GLY A 832 -22.45 34.90 6.63
N THR A 833 -22.89 35.80 7.49
CA THR A 833 -23.05 35.50 8.93
C THR A 833 -24.52 35.36 9.25
N TYR A 834 -24.97 34.15 9.54
CA TYR A 834 -26.35 33.83 9.92
C TYR A 834 -26.48 33.67 11.44
N GLY A 835 -26.35 34.77 12.20
CA GLY A 835 -26.58 34.76 13.64
C GLY A 835 -25.44 34.21 14.52
N PHE A 836 -24.29 33.84 13.91
CA PHE A 836 -23.09 33.42 14.61
C PHE A 836 -21.94 34.40 14.36
N ARG A 837 -20.98 34.48 15.28
CA ARG A 837 -19.76 35.22 15.05
C ARG A 837 -18.72 34.32 14.39
N LEU A 838 -17.97 34.87 13.45
CA LEU A 838 -16.82 34.23 12.84
C LEU A 838 -15.64 34.36 13.82
N GLY A 839 -15.13 33.23 14.32
CA GLY A 839 -14.07 33.20 15.34
C GLY A 839 -12.69 33.44 14.77
N ALA A 840 -12.35 32.74 13.68
CA ALA A 840 -11.08 32.89 13.02
C ALA A 840 -11.19 32.51 11.56
N ILE A 841 -10.26 32.99 10.74
CA ILE A 841 -10.03 32.50 9.38
C ILE A 841 -8.56 32.17 9.27
N ALA A 842 -8.28 30.96 8.83
CA ALA A 842 -6.95 30.50 8.54
C ALA A 842 -6.90 29.92 7.12
N TYR A 843 -5.74 29.92 6.50
CA TYR A 843 -5.49 29.15 5.29
C TYR A 843 -4.23 28.30 5.45
N ALA A 844 -4.20 27.19 4.75
CA ALA A 844 -3.03 26.36 4.58
C ALA A 844 -2.87 25.98 3.10
N GLN A 845 -1.67 25.71 2.66
CA GLN A 845 -1.45 24.98 1.41
C GLN A 845 -2.08 23.60 1.58
N THR A 846 -2.63 23.02 0.51
CA THR A 846 -3.41 21.78 0.57
C THR A 846 -2.60 20.56 1.09
N ASP A 847 -1.28 20.67 1.16
CA ASP A 847 -0.34 19.66 1.64
C ASP A 847 0.58 20.15 2.77
N SER A 848 0.35 21.33 3.33
CA SER A 848 1.16 21.95 4.37
C SER A 848 0.48 21.87 5.73
N LEU A 849 1.24 21.58 6.78
CA LEU A 849 0.83 21.73 8.16
C LEU A 849 1.00 23.16 8.68
N GLU A 850 1.54 24.08 7.85
CA GLU A 850 1.69 25.49 8.23
C GLU A 850 0.36 26.24 8.04
N TRP A 851 -0.19 26.74 9.13
CA TRP A 851 -1.44 27.51 9.18
C TRP A 851 -1.16 29.01 9.21
N TRP A 852 -1.83 29.75 8.35
CA TRP A 852 -1.72 31.19 8.25
C TRP A 852 -3.03 31.86 8.65
N TYR A 853 -3.03 32.58 9.77
CA TYR A 853 -4.23 33.30 10.24
C TYR A 853 -4.39 34.62 9.49
N LEU A 854 -5.47 34.76 8.74
CA LEU A 854 -5.74 35.94 7.91
C LEU A 854 -6.52 37.03 8.66
N LEU A 855 -7.39 36.65 9.61
CA LEU A 855 -8.27 37.57 10.32
C LEU A 855 -8.51 37.10 11.75
N ASP A 856 -8.61 38.05 12.65
CA ASP A 856 -8.84 37.88 14.07
C ASP A 856 -9.77 38.96 14.63
N GLU A 857 -10.62 38.59 15.54
CA GLU A 857 -11.69 39.45 16.10
C GLU A 857 -11.22 40.51 17.08
N ARG A 858 -9.91 40.64 17.34
CA ARG A 858 -9.36 41.52 18.40
C ARG A 858 -9.76 43.00 18.31
N ASN A 859 -10.20 43.51 17.16
CA ASN A 859 -10.48 44.93 16.90
C ASN A 859 -11.91 45.24 16.45
N GLY A 860 -12.89 44.37 16.73
CA GLY A 860 -14.29 44.78 16.72
C GLY A 860 -15.05 44.68 15.40
N GLU A 861 -14.42 44.54 14.23
CA GLU A 861 -15.10 44.31 12.99
C GLU A 861 -14.23 43.47 12.06
N MET A 862 -14.55 42.18 11.94
CA MET A 862 -13.96 41.34 10.91
C MET A 862 -14.52 41.66 9.53
N GLY A 863 -13.62 41.91 8.58
CA GLY A 863 -13.99 41.98 7.18
C GLY A 863 -14.59 40.63 6.74
N ARG A 864 -15.73 40.64 6.06
CA ARG A 864 -16.41 39.44 5.53
C ARG A 864 -15.76 38.92 4.24
N SER A 865 -14.58 39.39 3.91
CA SER A 865 -13.85 38.98 2.71
C SER A 865 -12.33 39.13 2.88
N VAL A 866 -11.58 38.31 2.21
CA VAL A 866 -10.10 38.34 2.15
C VAL A 866 -9.64 38.22 0.71
N ASP A 867 -8.56 38.91 0.35
CA ASP A 867 -7.92 38.76 -0.97
C ASP A 867 -6.88 37.66 -0.89
N ILE A 868 -7.01 36.64 -1.74
CA ILE A 868 -6.06 35.52 -1.87
C ILE A 868 -5.59 35.42 -3.31
N THR A 869 -4.36 34.98 -3.50
CA THR A 869 -3.81 34.70 -4.83
C THR A 869 -3.68 33.20 -4.99
N MET A 870 -4.28 32.64 -6.03
CA MET A 870 -4.24 31.23 -6.37
C MET A 870 -3.08 30.99 -7.33
N ASP A 871 -1.97 30.50 -6.80
CA ASP A 871 -0.81 29.96 -7.53
C ASP A 871 -0.45 28.54 -7.06
N GLU A 872 -1.21 28.05 -6.09
CA GLU A 872 -1.17 26.73 -5.50
C GLU A 872 -2.55 26.34 -4.96
N GLY A 873 -2.75 25.10 -4.52
CA GLY A 873 -3.97 24.69 -3.85
C GLY A 873 -4.10 25.34 -2.48
N ILE A 874 -5.26 25.85 -2.14
CA ILE A 874 -5.51 26.52 -0.86
C ILE A 874 -6.75 25.96 -0.19
N ASP A 875 -6.61 25.61 1.08
CA ASP A 875 -7.69 25.30 2.00
C ASP A 875 -8.03 26.50 2.86
N LEU A 876 -9.23 26.99 2.74
CA LEU A 876 -9.68 28.14 3.50
C LEU A 876 -10.64 27.67 4.61
N TRP A 877 -10.19 27.86 5.85
CA TRP A 877 -10.92 27.44 7.03
C TRP A 877 -11.64 28.63 7.67
N SER A 878 -12.89 28.43 8.04
CA SER A 878 -13.67 29.38 8.83
C SER A 878 -14.29 28.68 10.04
N CYS A 879 -14.12 29.27 11.21
CA CYS A 879 -14.65 28.77 12.48
C CYS A 879 -15.77 29.68 12.95
N TYR A 880 -16.91 29.09 13.27
CA TYR A 880 -18.09 29.78 13.77
C TYR A 880 -18.39 29.31 15.18
N TYR A 881 -18.74 30.20 16.07
CA TYR A 881 -19.10 29.89 17.47
C TYR A 881 -20.30 30.70 17.96
N ASN A 882 -20.89 30.22 19.08
CA ASN A 882 -21.95 30.94 19.77
C ASN A 882 -21.29 31.83 20.86
N GLU A 883 -21.57 33.12 20.86
CA GLU A 883 -21.02 34.07 21.83
C GLU A 883 -21.34 33.74 23.31
N ALA A 884 -22.39 32.93 23.55
CA ALA A 884 -22.76 32.54 24.90
C ALA A 884 -21.90 31.44 25.47
N GLU A 885 -21.09 30.76 24.64
CA GLU A 885 -20.25 29.64 25.03
C GLU A 885 -18.81 30.11 25.19
N ARG A 886 -18.12 29.58 26.19
CA ARG A 886 -16.71 29.80 26.45
C ARG A 886 -16.03 28.46 26.59
N SER A 887 -14.77 28.37 26.17
CA SER A 887 -13.91 27.22 26.47
C SER A 887 -13.82 27.03 27.98
N SER A 888 -13.22 25.95 28.44
CA SER A 888 -13.12 25.69 29.90
C SER A 888 -12.58 26.91 30.64
N GLY A 889 -13.35 27.39 31.57
CA GLY A 889 -12.92 28.33 32.61
C GLY A 889 -12.64 29.76 32.23
N ASP A 890 -13.35 30.54 31.55
CA ASP A 890 -13.26 32.00 31.29
C ASP A 890 -12.38 32.42 30.08
N LEU A 891 -11.81 31.50 29.31
CA LEU A 891 -11.13 31.87 28.08
C LEU A 891 -12.15 32.12 26.96
N PRO A 892 -12.07 33.22 26.19
CA PRO A 892 -12.96 33.44 25.06
C PRO A 892 -12.72 32.41 23.96
N TYR A 893 -13.79 31.93 23.32
CA TYR A 893 -13.70 30.91 22.25
C TYR A 893 -12.79 31.32 21.12
N TRP A 894 -12.74 32.61 20.72
CA TRP A 894 -11.86 33.07 19.65
C TRP A 894 -10.38 32.87 19.96
N TRP A 895 -9.97 33.02 21.24
CA TRP A 895 -8.60 32.82 21.67
C TRP A 895 -8.28 31.32 21.69
N TYR A 896 -9.19 30.50 22.24
CA TYR A 896 -9.11 29.05 22.19
C TYR A 896 -8.95 28.53 20.75
N MET A 897 -9.85 28.94 19.84
CA MET A 897 -9.81 28.51 18.44
C MET A 897 -8.53 28.96 17.71
N ARG A 898 -7.97 30.08 18.12
CA ARG A 898 -6.75 30.58 17.51
C ARG A 898 -5.49 29.82 17.90
N TYR A 899 -5.34 29.53 19.17
CA TYR A 899 -4.06 29.08 19.74
C TYR A 899 -4.08 27.62 20.20
N LEU A 900 -5.21 27.12 20.67
CA LEU A 900 -5.30 25.83 21.34
C LEU A 900 -6.04 24.77 20.53
N TRP A 901 -6.98 25.15 19.69
CA TRP A 901 -7.83 24.19 18.98
C TRP A 901 -7.03 23.22 18.09
N GLY A 902 -6.12 23.72 17.28
CA GLY A 902 -5.24 22.88 16.46
C GLY A 902 -4.35 21.97 17.30
N GLY A 903 -3.82 22.51 18.42
CA GLY A 903 -3.00 21.76 19.36
C GLY A 903 -3.74 20.65 20.09
N GLU A 904 -4.98 20.91 20.54
CA GLU A 904 -5.82 19.89 21.18
C GLU A 904 -6.14 18.73 20.22
N MET A 905 -6.51 19.06 18.98
CA MET A 905 -6.86 18.04 17.98
C MET A 905 -5.66 17.28 17.42
N MET A 906 -4.52 17.95 17.24
CA MET A 906 -3.34 17.36 16.61
C MET A 906 -2.33 16.81 17.60
N PHE A 907 -2.14 17.45 18.75
CA PHE A 907 -1.07 17.17 19.72
C PHE A 907 -1.55 16.83 21.13
N GLY A 908 -2.87 16.88 21.39
CA GLY A 908 -3.44 16.56 22.71
C GLY A 908 -3.04 17.52 23.83
N TYR A 909 -2.88 18.80 23.53
CA TYR A 909 -2.50 19.81 24.51
C TYR A 909 -3.57 20.02 25.59
N ASP A 910 -3.14 20.37 26.81
CA ASP A 910 -4.04 20.79 27.89
C ASP A 910 -4.58 22.19 27.60
N THR A 911 -5.80 22.24 27.09
CA THR A 911 -6.48 23.48 26.73
C THR A 911 -7.22 24.15 27.89
N SER A 912 -7.05 23.64 29.11
CA SER A 912 -7.64 24.25 30.32
C SER A 912 -7.03 25.63 30.61
N THR A 913 -7.72 26.44 31.40
CA THR A 913 -7.18 27.75 31.81
C THR A 913 -5.89 27.68 32.62
N THR A 914 -5.57 26.51 33.17
CA THR A 914 -4.37 26.23 33.97
C THR A 914 -3.39 25.34 33.22
N GLY A 915 -3.69 24.93 31.98
CA GLY A 915 -2.79 24.21 31.11
C GLY A 915 -1.61 25.08 30.69
N ASP A 916 -0.50 24.45 30.39
CA ASP A 916 0.76 25.06 29.94
C ASP A 916 1.29 24.13 28.84
N PRO A 917 0.75 24.26 27.60
CA PRO A 917 1.01 23.31 26.52
C PRO A 917 2.46 23.30 26.00
N ASP A 918 3.15 24.46 26.06
CA ASP A 918 4.52 24.59 25.59
C ASP A 918 5.57 24.48 26.72
N GLY A 919 5.11 24.41 27.98
CA GLY A 919 5.96 24.19 29.16
C GLY A 919 6.86 25.37 29.55
N ASP A 920 6.53 26.59 29.12
CA ASP A 920 7.32 27.79 29.42
C ASP A 920 7.11 28.32 30.86
N GLY A 921 6.13 27.75 31.59
CA GLY A 921 5.78 28.06 32.96
C GLY A 921 4.64 29.06 33.12
N PHE A 922 3.95 29.43 32.02
CA PHE A 922 2.76 30.27 32.05
C PHE A 922 1.53 29.43 31.65
N ALA A 923 0.45 29.62 32.36
CA ALA A 923 -0.79 28.93 32.04
C ALA A 923 -1.59 29.70 30.97
N ASN A 924 -2.39 29.03 30.18
CA ASN A 924 -3.24 29.56 29.11
C ASN A 924 -3.98 30.85 29.52
N LYS A 925 -4.51 30.95 30.76
CA LYS A 925 -5.17 32.14 31.24
C LYS A 925 -4.21 33.32 31.39
N ALA A 926 -2.97 33.11 31.75
CA ALA A 926 -1.96 34.14 31.87
C ALA A 926 -1.52 34.64 30.49
N GLU A 927 -1.36 33.74 29.56
CA GLU A 927 -0.98 34.03 28.18
C GLU A 927 -2.11 34.75 27.43
N TYR A 928 -3.36 34.33 27.64
CA TYR A 928 -4.50 35.13 27.17
C TYR A 928 -4.49 36.56 27.67
N ALA A 929 -4.21 36.75 28.97
CA ALA A 929 -4.14 38.10 29.54
C ALA A 929 -3.02 38.93 28.94
N ASP A 930 -1.91 38.30 28.57
CA ASP A 930 -0.74 38.95 27.99
C ASP A 930 -0.72 38.92 26.45
N MET A 931 -1.69 38.22 25.84
CA MET A 931 -1.77 38.01 24.37
C MET A 931 -0.54 37.33 23.79
N THR A 932 -0.01 36.34 24.48
CA THR A 932 1.05 35.46 24.01
C THR A 932 0.49 34.16 23.41
N ASP A 933 1.32 33.39 22.75
CA ASP A 933 0.93 32.12 22.15
C ASP A 933 1.14 30.96 23.13
N PRO A 934 0.11 30.21 23.54
CA PRO A 934 0.20 29.18 24.57
C PRO A 934 0.87 27.88 24.10
N VAL A 935 1.24 27.76 22.83
CA VAL A 935 1.86 26.55 22.26
C VAL A 935 3.26 26.81 21.69
N ASP A 936 3.83 27.98 21.94
CA ASP A 936 5.18 28.38 21.52
C ASP A 936 6.02 28.78 22.71
N ASP A 937 6.88 27.89 23.20
CA ASP A 937 7.82 28.15 24.32
C ASP A 937 8.79 29.31 24.05
N ALA A 938 8.90 29.74 22.79
CA ALA A 938 9.63 30.94 22.39
C ALA A 938 8.73 32.19 22.36
N SER A 939 7.42 32.07 22.54
CA SER A 939 6.48 33.17 22.64
C SER A 939 6.47 33.75 24.03
N PHE A 940 7.25 34.66 24.30
CA PHE A 940 7.33 35.37 25.58
C PHE A 940 6.37 36.55 25.63
N ARG A 941 6.13 37.06 26.82
CA ARG A 941 5.31 38.24 27.09
C ARG A 941 5.82 39.45 26.28
N PHE A 942 5.30 39.58 25.07
CA PHE A 942 5.63 40.62 24.14
C PHE A 942 4.35 41.33 23.72
N LYS A 943 4.30 42.63 23.96
CA LYS A 943 3.14 43.42 23.61
C LYS A 943 3.56 44.61 22.76
N ILE A 944 2.91 44.79 21.62
CA ILE A 944 3.01 46.04 20.85
C ILE A 944 2.07 47.04 21.49
N ASP A 945 2.64 48.05 22.12
CA ASP A 945 1.89 49.09 22.82
C ASP A 945 1.36 50.16 21.87
N ALA A 946 2.09 50.45 20.80
CA ALA A 946 1.65 51.39 19.78
C ALA A 946 2.36 51.14 18.45
N PHE A 947 1.63 51.26 17.37
CA PHE A 947 2.12 51.15 16.01
C PHE A 947 1.70 52.35 15.20
N THR A 948 2.64 53.05 14.62
CA THR A 948 2.40 54.16 13.69
C THR A 948 3.20 53.93 12.41
N PRO A 949 2.90 54.63 11.30
CA PRO A 949 3.65 54.42 10.05
C PRO A 949 5.15 54.67 10.16
N THR A 950 5.60 55.34 11.21
CA THR A 950 6.98 55.73 11.43
C THR A 950 7.62 55.18 12.70
N ASN A 951 6.83 54.56 13.59
CA ASN A 951 7.34 54.07 14.86
C ASN A 951 6.49 52.92 15.43
N MET A 952 7.15 51.94 15.99
CA MET A 952 6.53 50.86 16.74
C MET A 952 7.06 50.87 18.18
N THR A 953 6.15 50.82 19.15
CA THR A 953 6.50 50.76 20.56
C THR A 953 6.01 49.40 21.12
N TYR A 954 6.86 48.69 21.82
CA TYR A 954 6.57 47.40 22.40
C TYR A 954 7.13 47.23 23.81
N THR A 955 6.46 46.42 24.57
CA THR A 955 6.93 46.03 25.91
C THR A 955 7.03 44.52 25.97
N GLY A 956 8.15 44.00 26.45
CA GLY A 956 8.38 42.58 26.64
C GLY A 956 9.69 42.22 27.29
N SER A 957 9.79 41.06 27.90
CA SER A 957 11.01 40.48 28.45
C SER A 957 11.48 39.29 27.61
N VAL A 958 12.66 39.39 27.02
CA VAL A 958 13.16 38.45 26.02
C VAL A 958 14.56 37.97 26.33
N LYS A 959 14.84 36.67 26.16
CA LYS A 959 16.19 36.12 26.07
C LYS A 959 16.51 35.88 24.58
N GLY A 960 17.38 36.64 23.97
CA GLY A 960 17.75 36.43 22.56
C GLY A 960 17.64 37.70 21.72
N LYS A 961 17.62 37.55 20.39
CA LYS A 961 17.59 38.67 19.45
C LYS A 961 16.18 38.84 18.89
N LEU A 962 15.64 40.04 19.00
CA LEU A 962 14.43 40.46 18.35
C LEU A 962 14.75 41.05 16.98
N ILE A 963 14.22 40.48 15.94
CA ILE A 963 14.41 40.89 14.56
C ILE A 963 13.07 41.41 14.03
N ILE A 964 13.05 42.62 13.51
CA ILE A 964 11.89 43.19 12.84
C ILE A 964 12.16 43.11 11.34
N GLU A 965 11.31 42.44 10.65
CA GLU A 965 11.37 42.26 9.20
C GLU A 965 10.17 42.92 8.51
N ARG A 966 10.37 43.40 7.31
CA ARG A 966 9.36 44.00 6.46
C ARG A 966 9.25 43.26 5.15
N CYS A 967 8.05 43.16 4.64
CA CYS A 967 7.77 42.66 3.30
C CYS A 967 6.75 43.59 2.61
N ASP A 968 6.99 43.90 1.34
CA ASP A 968 6.11 44.81 0.58
C ASP A 968 4.85 44.12 0.04
N ARG A 969 4.77 42.78 0.11
CA ARG A 969 3.60 41.95 -0.25
C ARG A 969 3.58 40.67 0.55
N LEU A 970 2.40 40.13 0.86
CA LEU A 970 2.23 38.78 1.42
C LEU A 970 2.84 37.76 0.46
N GLY A 971 3.68 36.86 0.99
CA GLY A 971 4.41 35.86 0.19
C GLY A 971 5.69 36.38 -0.49
N GLY A 972 6.13 37.60 -0.22
CA GLY A 972 7.42 38.16 -0.71
C GLY A 972 8.56 37.94 0.28
N ASP A 973 9.79 38.19 -0.20
CA ASP A 973 10.98 38.09 0.65
C ASP A 973 10.92 39.11 1.78
N TRP A 974 11.26 38.67 2.98
CA TRP A 974 11.31 39.51 4.17
C TRP A 974 12.69 40.10 4.38
N GLU A 975 12.74 41.41 4.48
CA GLU A 975 14.00 42.16 4.74
C GLU A 975 14.08 42.58 6.22
N GLY A 976 15.17 42.22 6.87
CA GLY A 976 15.45 42.63 8.23
C GLY A 976 15.61 44.18 8.33
N VAL A 977 14.68 44.81 9.04
CA VAL A 977 14.68 46.27 9.23
C VAL A 977 15.50 46.64 10.44
N GLN A 978 15.44 45.85 11.50
CA GLN A 978 16.19 46.05 12.73
C GLN A 978 16.38 44.78 13.53
N THR A 979 17.52 44.64 14.19
CA THR A 979 17.83 43.56 15.15
C THR A 979 18.20 44.19 16.49
N ASN A 980 17.45 43.87 17.53
CA ASN A 980 17.74 44.33 18.87
C ASN A 980 18.22 43.15 19.75
N ALA A 981 19.33 43.32 20.45
CA ALA A 981 19.77 42.36 21.46
C ALA A 981 18.85 42.47 22.70
N ALA A 982 18.22 41.39 23.06
CA ALA A 982 17.32 41.38 24.21
C ALA A 982 18.07 41.43 25.53
N ARG A 983 17.58 42.19 26.50
CA ARG A 983 18.02 42.19 27.88
C ARG A 983 16.88 41.76 28.80
N ARG A 984 17.19 41.02 29.84
CA ARG A 984 16.30 40.43 30.83
C ARG A 984 15.56 41.43 31.71
N LEU A 985 14.90 42.45 31.14
CA LEU A 985 14.10 43.43 31.90
C LEU A 985 12.88 43.81 31.07
N SER A 986 11.73 43.89 31.72
CA SER A 986 10.53 44.50 31.17
C SER A 986 10.81 45.96 30.84
N VAL A 987 11.01 46.25 29.56
CA VAL A 987 11.31 47.62 29.10
C VAL A 987 10.43 47.93 27.89
N THR A 988 9.83 49.09 27.92
CA THR A 988 9.17 49.63 26.71
C THR A 988 10.24 50.17 25.75
N ASN A 989 10.26 49.62 24.55
CA ASN A 989 11.18 49.99 23.49
C ASN A 989 10.46 50.64 22.33
N SER A 990 11.12 51.48 21.60
CA SER A 990 10.58 52.09 20.38
C SER A 990 11.53 51.85 19.21
N VAL A 991 10.98 51.48 18.07
CA VAL A 991 11.68 51.29 16.82
C VAL A 991 11.17 52.26 15.78
N ALA A 992 12.06 53.05 15.21
CA ALA A 992 11.72 53.90 14.08
C ALA A 992 11.64 53.05 12.82
N LEU A 993 10.49 53.07 12.17
CA LEU A 993 10.28 52.35 10.91
C LEU A 993 10.78 53.24 9.75
N PRO A 994 11.32 52.65 8.67
CA PRO A 994 11.86 53.45 7.55
C PRO A 994 10.77 54.32 6.92
N SER A 995 11.06 55.61 6.77
CA SER A 995 10.21 56.57 6.08
C SER A 995 10.31 56.35 4.56
N GLY A 996 9.38 55.67 3.97
CA GLY A 996 9.37 55.57 2.49
C GLY A 996 8.58 54.38 1.97
N GLY A 997 7.32 54.61 1.70
CA GLY A 997 6.42 53.61 1.04
C GLY A 997 5.22 53.22 1.89
N SER A 998 4.07 53.58 1.40
CA SER A 998 2.77 53.18 1.97
C SER A 998 2.58 51.71 1.77
N ASN A 999 2.25 50.94 2.80
CA ASN A 999 1.79 49.57 2.84
C ASN A 999 2.90 48.50 2.76
N GLY A 1000 3.65 48.32 3.82
CA GLY A 1000 4.47 47.11 4.06
C GLY A 1000 3.88 46.29 5.21
N PHE A 1001 4.05 44.99 5.15
CA PHE A 1001 3.78 44.07 6.26
C PHE A 1001 5.02 44.01 7.15
N TYR A 1002 4.83 43.85 8.45
CA TYR A 1002 5.92 43.74 9.40
C TYR A 1002 5.68 42.49 10.23
N ARG A 1003 6.77 41.72 10.44
CA ARG A 1003 6.77 40.60 11.41
C ARG A 1003 7.92 40.82 12.38
N VAL A 1004 7.72 40.27 13.56
CA VAL A 1004 8.75 40.28 14.60
C VAL A 1004 9.15 38.81 14.80
N ILE A 1005 10.44 38.54 14.68
CA ILE A 1005 10.99 37.22 14.85
C ILE A 1005 11.93 37.25 16.04
N TYR A 1006 11.79 36.28 16.92
CA TYR A 1006 12.76 36.00 17.95
C TYR A 1006 13.75 34.92 17.47
N ARG A 1007 15.02 35.12 17.79
CA ARG A 1007 16.04 34.07 17.69
C ARG A 1007 16.70 33.90 19.05
N ALA A 1008 16.59 32.73 19.63
CA ALA A 1008 17.39 32.34 20.78
C ALA A 1008 18.88 32.40 20.43
N ASP A 1009 19.72 32.83 21.36
CA ASP A 1009 21.18 32.90 21.16
C ASP A 1009 21.82 31.51 21.17
#